data_7ae4f438fe15a5395ed4abdee8622ee3
#
_entry.id   7ae4f438fe15a5395ed4abdee8622ee3
#
_cell.length_a   1.000
_cell.length_b   1.000
_cell.length_c   1.000
_cell.angle_alpha   90.00
_cell.angle_beta   90.00
_cell.angle_gamma   90.00
#
_symmetry.space_group_name_H-M   'P 1'
#
loop_
_entity.id
_entity.type
_entity.pdbx_description
1 polymer ?
#
loop_
_entity_poly.entity_id
_entity_poly.type
_entity_poly.pdbx_seq_one_letter_code
_entity_poly.pdbx_strand_id
1 'polypeptide(L)'
;MRRLCYILIALCLTFSAMAEERTVAIREITVLGQRPMKEIGVQQTKLDSVALKENISFSMADVLTFNSSIFVKSYGRATLSTVAFRGTSPSHTQVSWNGMKINNPMLGMTDFSMIPSYFIDDASLLHGTSSVNETGGGLGGAVKLSTKPADADGFGVQYIQGIGSFKSFDEFLRLTYGNDHWQISTRAVYSSSPNDYKFLNRDKKENVYDENMNIIDQYYPVERNRSGSYKDLHILQEVYYNTGKGDRLGLNAWYINSNRELAMLTVDHGSDTDFDNRQREQTFRGVLSWDHIRRNWKVAAKGGYTYTWMAYDYKRDLGNGVMAHMTRSRSSINTIYGQAEGEYYIGNKWLFTANLSMHQHFVESRDKNIVLQQGGNGILGYRKARPELSGSVSAKWRPTERLGMSLVIREEMFGREWTPIIPAFFIDGVLSKRGNIAAKASVSRNCRFPTLNDLYFLPGGNPDLKKESGWSYDAALSFAVGKQNVYSLSGSASWFESFIKDWIIWLPTTKGFFSPDNIKDVHAYGVELQVDLNVALTKEWQLGLNGTFSWTPSINVGEPRTPADKSVGKQLPYVPERSSTITGRLSWRRWVFLYKWCYYSERYTMSSNDISLSGKLPPYFMSNISLEKSIPLKHIE
;
A
#
# COMPACT_ATOMS: atom_id res chain seq x y z
N MET A 1 -8.75 42.61 -0.58
CA MET A 1 -8.13 41.36 -0.08
C MET A 1 -7.25 41.55 1.17
N ARG A 2 -6.30 42.50 1.24
CA ARG A 2 -5.48 42.69 2.46
C ARG A 2 -6.26 43.03 3.74
N ARG A 3 -7.33 43.86 3.67
CA ARG A 3 -8.16 44.21 4.84
C ARG A 3 -9.02 43.05 5.37
N LEU A 4 -9.41 42.08 4.51
CA LEU A 4 -10.15 40.89 4.91
C LEU A 4 -9.25 39.91 5.66
N CYS A 5 -7.97 39.79 5.26
CA CYS A 5 -6.97 38.96 5.98
C CYS A 5 -6.71 39.50 7.40
N TYR A 6 -6.63 40.81 7.58
CA TYR A 6 -6.40 41.38 8.93
C TYR A 6 -7.62 41.21 9.85
N ILE A 7 -8.84 41.25 9.31
CA ILE A 7 -10.07 41.00 10.08
C ILE A 7 -10.13 39.51 10.49
N LEU A 8 -9.78 38.58 9.61
CA LEU A 8 -9.70 37.15 9.94
C LEU A 8 -8.62 36.86 10.99
N ILE A 9 -7.45 37.51 10.91
CA ILE A 9 -6.37 37.36 11.90
C ILE A 9 -6.78 38.00 13.23
N ALA A 10 -7.45 39.13 13.25
CA ALA A 10 -7.94 39.77 14.47
C ALA A 10 -9.07 38.97 15.15
N LEU A 11 -9.99 38.36 14.39
CA LEU A 11 -11.00 37.45 14.94
C LEU A 11 -10.38 36.18 15.58
N CYS A 12 -9.25 35.70 15.06
CA CYS A 12 -8.54 34.55 15.65
C CYS A 12 -7.84 34.86 16.99
N LEU A 13 -7.60 36.14 17.32
CA LEU A 13 -6.87 36.56 18.52
C LEU A 13 -7.75 36.88 19.74
N THR A 14 -9.06 37.05 19.58
CA THR A 14 -9.96 37.55 20.63
C THR A 14 -10.80 36.49 21.36
N PHE A 15 -10.71 35.22 21.00
CA PHE A 15 -11.42 34.15 21.71
C PHE A 15 -10.54 33.46 22.76
N SER A 16 -10.39 34.08 23.92
CA SER A 16 -10.00 33.38 25.15
C SER A 16 -11.23 32.67 25.72
N ALA A 17 -11.52 31.46 25.25
CA ALA A 17 -12.57 30.64 25.79
C ALA A 17 -11.99 29.58 26.71
N MET A 18 -12.67 29.31 27.80
CA MET A 18 -12.34 28.36 28.89
C MET A 18 -11.87 27.02 28.32
N ALA A 19 -10.69 26.61 28.75
CA ALA A 19 -10.06 25.38 28.33
C ALA A 19 -10.68 24.19 29.08
N GLU A 20 -11.38 23.33 28.40
CA GLU A 20 -11.53 21.96 28.81
C GLU A 20 -10.23 21.23 28.47
N GLU A 21 -9.51 20.74 29.48
CA GLU A 21 -8.26 20.02 29.33
C GLU A 21 -8.54 18.68 28.63
N ARG A 22 -8.43 18.62 27.31
CA ARG A 22 -8.21 17.33 26.65
C ARG A 22 -6.78 16.92 26.97
N THR A 23 -6.61 16.05 27.95
CA THR A 23 -5.39 15.28 28.15
C THR A 23 -5.24 14.35 26.95
N VAL A 24 -4.38 14.70 26.00
CA VAL A 24 -3.93 13.76 24.97
C VAL A 24 -3.16 12.68 25.72
N ALA A 25 -3.76 11.51 25.90
CA ALA A 25 -3.11 10.39 26.55
C ALA A 25 -1.86 10.04 25.76
N ILE A 26 -0.69 10.10 26.44
CA ILE A 26 0.53 9.47 25.88
C ILE A 26 0.18 8.01 25.67
N ARG A 27 0.49 7.49 24.46
CA ARG A 27 0.26 6.08 24.14
C ARG A 27 0.67 5.20 25.31
N GLU A 28 -0.25 4.38 25.74
CA GLU A 28 0.01 3.38 26.76
C GLU A 28 1.17 2.51 26.30
N ILE A 29 2.20 2.37 27.13
CA ILE A 29 3.32 1.49 26.82
C ILE A 29 2.73 0.10 26.74
N THR A 30 2.68 -0.47 25.53
CA THR A 30 2.27 -1.86 25.36
C THR A 30 3.31 -2.71 26.09
N VAL A 31 2.99 -3.14 27.31
CA VAL A 31 3.83 -4.04 28.08
C VAL A 31 3.98 -5.31 27.24
N LEU A 32 5.19 -5.62 26.82
CA LEU A 32 5.51 -6.82 26.03
C LEU A 32 5.14 -8.13 26.77
N GLY A 33 4.58 -8.04 27.96
CA GLY A 33 4.34 -9.15 28.86
C GLY A 33 3.23 -10.14 28.49
N GLN A 34 2.20 -9.72 27.74
CA GLN A 34 1.13 -10.64 27.30
C GLN A 34 0.67 -10.28 25.87
N ARG A 35 1.44 -10.71 24.89
CA ARG A 35 1.00 -10.61 23.51
C ARG A 35 -0.19 -11.54 23.26
N PRO A 36 -1.18 -11.14 22.43
CA PRO A 36 -2.23 -12.04 22.02
C PRO A 36 -1.65 -13.33 21.42
N MET A 37 -2.24 -14.48 21.73
CA MET A 37 -1.78 -15.76 21.19
C MET A 37 -1.72 -15.77 19.66
N LYS A 38 -2.57 -14.98 19.00
CA LYS A 38 -2.59 -14.82 17.54
C LYS A 38 -1.31 -14.21 16.98
N GLU A 39 -0.61 -13.39 17.75
CA GLU A 39 0.56 -12.62 17.31
C GLU A 39 1.91 -13.31 17.67
N ILE A 40 1.88 -14.58 18.14
CA ILE A 40 3.11 -15.31 18.47
C ILE A 40 4.05 -15.35 17.27
N GLY A 41 5.23 -14.77 17.44
CA GLY A 41 6.33 -14.71 16.46
C GLY A 41 6.05 -13.86 15.21
N VAL A 42 4.83 -13.35 15.04
CA VAL A 42 4.45 -12.54 13.87
C VAL A 42 5.18 -11.20 13.91
N GLN A 43 5.87 -10.87 12.82
CA GLN A 43 6.46 -9.55 12.61
C GLN A 43 5.48 -8.67 11.85
N GLN A 44 4.90 -7.71 12.57
CA GLN A 44 3.96 -6.74 11.99
C GLN A 44 4.26 -5.33 12.47
N THR A 45 4.00 -4.37 11.58
CA THR A 45 3.95 -2.95 11.90
C THR A 45 2.50 -2.50 11.82
N LYS A 46 1.94 -2.01 12.91
CA LYS A 46 0.61 -1.37 12.93
C LYS A 46 0.78 0.12 12.71
N LEU A 47 0.09 0.66 11.70
CA LEU A 47 0.09 2.09 11.47
C LEU A 47 -0.78 2.80 12.51
N ASP A 48 -0.34 3.99 12.90
CA ASP A 48 -1.10 4.82 13.82
C ASP A 48 -2.41 5.29 13.18
N SER A 49 -3.51 5.19 13.92
CA SER A 49 -4.81 5.73 13.50
C SER A 49 -4.75 7.25 13.26
N VAL A 50 -3.90 7.98 13.98
CA VAL A 50 -3.66 9.40 13.75
C VAL A 50 -3.00 9.64 12.40
N ALA A 51 -2.01 8.83 12.01
CA ALA A 51 -1.37 8.94 10.69
C ALA A 51 -2.33 8.65 9.54
N LEU A 52 -3.33 7.77 9.73
CA LEU A 52 -4.37 7.48 8.75
C LEU A 52 -5.33 8.66 8.51
N LYS A 53 -5.52 9.53 9.51
CA LYS A 53 -6.49 10.64 9.50
C LYS A 53 -5.82 12.03 9.49
N GLU A 54 -4.55 12.09 9.18
CA GLU A 54 -3.76 13.31 9.28
C GLU A 54 -4.10 14.33 8.19
N ASN A 55 -4.26 13.88 6.96
CA ASN A 55 -4.53 14.76 5.82
C ASN A 55 -5.52 14.11 4.87
N ILE A 56 -6.61 14.83 4.57
CA ILE A 56 -7.66 14.37 3.67
C ILE A 56 -7.15 14.04 2.25
N SER A 57 -6.12 14.76 1.81
CA SER A 57 -5.54 14.55 0.48
C SER A 57 -4.64 13.32 0.38
N PHE A 58 -4.38 12.61 1.50
CA PHE A 58 -3.52 11.44 1.52
C PHE A 58 -4.26 10.19 1.08
N SER A 59 -3.61 9.46 0.18
CA SER A 59 -3.89 8.05 -0.10
C SER A 59 -3.10 7.15 0.87
N MET A 60 -3.39 5.86 0.84
CA MET A 60 -2.57 4.88 1.58
C MET A 60 -1.13 4.84 1.10
N ALA A 61 -0.85 5.21 -0.17
CA ALA A 61 0.53 5.34 -0.66
C ALA A 61 1.30 6.42 0.12
N ASP A 62 0.69 7.57 0.36
CA ASP A 62 1.30 8.67 1.11
C ASP A 62 1.53 8.29 2.57
N VAL A 63 0.54 7.65 3.21
CA VAL A 63 0.68 7.19 4.60
C VAL A 63 1.82 6.20 4.74
N LEU A 64 1.93 5.21 3.84
CA LEU A 64 3.00 4.21 3.86
C LEU A 64 4.37 4.82 3.61
N THR A 65 4.47 5.77 2.70
CA THR A 65 5.73 6.46 2.36
C THR A 65 6.38 7.13 3.57
N PHE A 66 5.58 7.75 4.44
CA PHE A 66 6.10 8.54 5.58
C PHE A 66 6.06 7.81 6.92
N ASN A 67 5.36 6.68 7.04
CA ASN A 67 5.15 6.02 8.33
C ASN A 67 5.59 4.54 8.34
N SER A 68 6.34 4.09 7.32
CA SER A 68 6.82 2.71 7.27
C SER A 68 8.18 2.61 6.58
N SER A 69 8.85 1.45 6.76
CA SER A 69 10.10 1.11 6.05
C SER A 69 9.85 0.55 4.63
N ILE A 70 8.59 0.45 4.20
CA ILE A 70 8.22 -0.16 2.92
C ILE A 70 8.52 0.81 1.78
N PHE A 71 9.08 0.29 0.70
CA PHE A 71 9.29 1.08 -0.50
C PHE A 71 7.97 1.29 -1.25
N VAL A 72 7.59 2.56 -1.44
CA VAL A 72 6.46 2.98 -2.26
C VAL A 72 6.97 3.56 -3.57
N LYS A 73 6.71 2.86 -4.67
CA LYS A 73 6.99 3.37 -6.02
C LYS A 73 5.77 4.14 -6.49
N SER A 74 5.89 5.46 -6.55
CA SER A 74 4.83 6.37 -7.02
C SER A 74 5.31 7.15 -8.24
N TYR A 75 4.38 7.41 -9.15
CA TYR A 75 4.61 8.26 -10.34
C TYR A 75 4.00 9.66 -10.20
N GLY A 76 3.64 10.04 -8.97
CA GLY A 76 3.03 11.33 -8.66
C GLY A 76 1.61 11.19 -8.09
N ARG A 77 0.98 12.34 -7.77
CA ARG A 77 -0.36 12.36 -7.19
C ARG A 77 -1.39 11.79 -8.17
N ALA A 78 -2.29 10.96 -7.66
CA ALA A 78 -3.35 10.30 -8.43
C ALA A 78 -2.85 9.46 -9.63
N THR A 79 -1.61 8.99 -9.57
CA THR A 79 -1.04 8.04 -10.52
C THR A 79 -0.72 6.74 -9.81
N LEU A 80 -0.39 5.70 -10.58
CA LEU A 80 -0.09 4.39 -10.04
C LEU A 80 0.93 4.47 -8.90
N SER A 81 0.55 3.94 -7.75
CA SER A 81 1.42 3.84 -6.58
C SER A 81 1.40 2.42 -6.04
N THR A 82 2.54 1.74 -6.10
CA THR A 82 2.69 0.35 -5.69
C THR A 82 3.64 0.22 -4.52
N VAL A 83 3.46 -0.81 -3.71
CA VAL A 83 4.32 -1.09 -2.56
C VAL A 83 5.08 -2.38 -2.75
N ALA A 84 6.32 -2.40 -2.29
CA ALA A 84 7.18 -3.56 -2.29
C ALA A 84 7.89 -3.69 -0.94
N PHE A 85 7.78 -4.88 -0.34
CA PHE A 85 8.49 -5.21 0.88
C PHE A 85 9.89 -5.71 0.56
N ARG A 86 10.91 -5.22 1.27
CA ARG A 86 12.22 -5.88 1.35
C ARG A 86 12.83 -6.22 -0.01
N GLY A 87 12.74 -5.30 -0.96
CA GLY A 87 13.33 -5.46 -2.28
C GLY A 87 12.63 -6.45 -3.22
N THR A 88 11.41 -6.90 -2.87
CA THR A 88 10.60 -7.76 -3.74
C THR A 88 9.79 -6.93 -4.76
N SER A 89 9.09 -7.62 -5.66
CA SER A 89 8.18 -6.99 -6.62
C SER A 89 6.85 -6.56 -5.97
N PRO A 90 6.17 -5.53 -6.47
CA PRO A 90 4.81 -5.19 -6.04
C PRO A 90 3.81 -6.34 -6.12
N SER A 91 3.96 -7.26 -7.07
CA SER A 91 3.12 -8.45 -7.21
C SER A 91 3.40 -9.52 -6.14
N HIS A 92 4.47 -9.38 -5.36
CA HIS A 92 4.78 -10.20 -4.18
C HIS A 92 4.14 -9.66 -2.89
N THR A 93 3.42 -8.53 -2.97
CA THR A 93 2.73 -7.92 -1.85
C THR A 93 1.24 -8.26 -1.92
N GLN A 94 0.73 -8.97 -0.92
CA GLN A 94 -0.70 -9.21 -0.80
C GLN A 94 -1.38 -8.04 -0.11
N VAL A 95 -2.57 -7.68 -0.59
CA VAL A 95 -3.37 -6.61 0.01
C VAL A 95 -4.78 -7.12 0.25
N SER A 96 -5.24 -6.98 1.49
CA SER A 96 -6.60 -7.33 1.86
C SER A 96 -7.34 -6.14 2.45
N TRP A 97 -8.63 -6.03 2.14
CA TRP A 97 -9.57 -5.10 2.75
C TRP A 97 -10.71 -5.88 3.42
N ASN A 98 -10.88 -5.71 4.72
CA ASN A 98 -11.83 -6.45 5.55
C ASN A 98 -11.74 -7.98 5.39
N GLY A 99 -10.52 -8.48 5.08
CA GLY A 99 -10.20 -9.88 4.83
C GLY A 99 -10.36 -10.32 3.38
N MET A 100 -10.98 -9.52 2.50
CA MET A 100 -11.05 -9.79 1.07
C MET A 100 -9.77 -9.33 0.37
N LYS A 101 -9.13 -10.21 -0.42
CA LYS A 101 -7.99 -9.87 -1.28
C LYS A 101 -8.42 -8.87 -2.35
N ILE A 102 -7.72 -7.75 -2.47
CA ILE A 102 -8.03 -6.68 -3.42
C ILE A 102 -6.97 -6.49 -4.51
N ASN A 103 -5.93 -7.34 -4.55
CA ASN A 103 -4.98 -7.36 -5.66
C ASN A 103 -5.71 -7.62 -6.99
N ASN A 104 -5.38 -6.83 -8.01
CA ASN A 104 -5.93 -7.02 -9.36
C ASN A 104 -5.43 -8.38 -9.93
N PRO A 105 -6.30 -9.34 -10.29
CA PRO A 105 -5.88 -10.65 -10.76
C PRO A 105 -5.17 -10.63 -12.13
N MET A 106 -5.29 -9.54 -12.90
CA MET A 106 -4.56 -9.34 -14.15
C MET A 106 -3.11 -8.94 -13.88
N LEU A 107 -2.89 -8.04 -12.90
CA LEU A 107 -1.60 -7.39 -12.63
C LEU A 107 -0.88 -7.95 -11.40
N GLY A 108 -1.58 -8.65 -10.52
CA GLY A 108 -1.06 -9.17 -9.25
C GLY A 108 -0.81 -8.12 -8.17
N MET A 109 -1.04 -6.84 -8.45
CA MET A 109 -0.74 -5.74 -7.53
C MET A 109 -1.97 -4.87 -7.26
N THR A 110 -1.86 -3.99 -6.28
CA THR A 110 -2.86 -2.99 -5.90
C THR A 110 -2.32 -1.59 -6.11
N ASP A 111 -3.12 -0.70 -6.66
CA ASP A 111 -2.81 0.73 -6.71
C ASP A 111 -3.23 1.39 -5.38
N PHE A 112 -2.24 1.76 -4.56
CA PHE A 112 -2.46 2.39 -3.26
C PHE A 112 -2.87 3.85 -3.36
N SER A 113 -2.71 4.50 -4.52
CA SER A 113 -3.22 5.84 -4.78
C SER A 113 -4.76 5.86 -4.86
N MET A 114 -5.38 4.69 -5.14
CA MET A 114 -6.83 4.49 -5.20
C MET A 114 -7.48 4.21 -3.83
N ILE A 115 -6.72 4.25 -2.75
CA ILE A 115 -7.21 3.94 -1.40
C ILE A 115 -7.11 5.20 -0.54
N PRO A 116 -8.21 5.96 -0.34
CA PRO A 116 -8.21 7.10 0.55
C PRO A 116 -7.88 6.69 1.99
N SER A 117 -6.94 7.36 2.63
CA SER A 117 -6.52 7.02 4.00
C SER A 117 -7.67 7.13 5.01
N TYR A 118 -8.59 8.07 4.80
CA TYR A 118 -9.78 8.28 5.63
C TYR A 118 -10.82 7.16 5.57
N PHE A 119 -10.70 6.23 4.60
CA PHE A 119 -11.57 5.05 4.52
C PHE A 119 -11.04 3.88 5.37
N ILE A 120 -9.81 3.98 5.84
CA ILE A 120 -9.15 2.91 6.60
C ILE A 120 -9.07 3.32 8.07
N ASP A 121 -9.48 2.43 8.97
CA ASP A 121 -9.42 2.65 10.43
C ASP A 121 -8.30 1.85 11.10
N ASP A 122 -7.82 0.78 10.44
CA ASP A 122 -6.70 -0.03 10.91
C ASP A 122 -5.89 -0.54 9.70
N ALA A 123 -4.59 -0.36 9.75
CA ALA A 123 -3.68 -0.85 8.74
C ALA A 123 -2.50 -1.56 9.39
N SER A 124 -2.28 -2.81 8.99
CA SER A 124 -1.20 -3.65 9.49
C SER A 124 -0.35 -4.16 8.34
N LEU A 125 0.96 -4.08 8.51
CA LEU A 125 1.97 -4.52 7.57
C LEU A 125 2.59 -5.80 8.09
N LEU A 126 2.41 -6.91 7.41
CA LEU A 126 3.01 -8.21 7.73
C LEU A 126 4.27 -8.38 6.92
N HIS A 127 5.42 -8.47 7.59
CA HIS A 127 6.72 -8.52 6.93
C HIS A 127 7.12 -9.97 6.63
N GLY A 128 7.67 -10.21 5.44
CA GLY A 128 8.33 -11.45 5.03
C GLY A 128 7.57 -12.72 5.39
N THR A 129 8.14 -13.52 6.29
CA THR A 129 7.58 -14.79 6.75
C THR A 129 6.16 -14.67 7.31
N SER A 130 5.82 -13.53 7.91
CA SER A 130 4.52 -13.32 8.54
C SER A 130 3.36 -13.21 7.54
N SER A 131 3.66 -13.00 6.26
CA SER A 131 2.68 -12.99 5.17
C SER A 131 2.02 -14.36 4.92
N VAL A 132 2.57 -15.43 5.45
CA VAL A 132 1.97 -16.79 5.34
C VAL A 132 0.57 -16.85 5.95
N ASN A 133 0.22 -15.93 6.84
CA ASN A 133 -1.11 -15.84 7.43
C ASN A 133 -2.15 -15.21 6.47
N GLU A 134 -1.73 -14.69 5.33
CA GLU A 134 -2.58 -14.14 4.28
C GLU A 134 -2.55 -15.02 3.04
N THR A 135 -3.66 -15.15 2.36
CA THR A 135 -3.81 -16.00 1.17
C THR A 135 -3.21 -15.35 -0.08
N GLY A 136 -2.62 -16.15 -0.96
CA GLY A 136 -2.26 -15.72 -2.31
C GLY A 136 -0.81 -15.28 -2.52
N GLY A 137 0.15 -15.85 -1.77
CA GLY A 137 1.56 -15.80 -2.18
C GLY A 137 2.32 -14.54 -1.84
N GLY A 138 2.20 -14.03 -0.63
CA GLY A 138 3.00 -12.92 -0.12
C GLY A 138 4.48 -13.28 0.05
N LEU A 139 5.25 -13.41 -1.04
CA LEU A 139 6.70 -13.64 -0.98
C LEU A 139 7.44 -12.47 -0.31
N GLY A 140 6.94 -11.24 -0.48
CA GLY A 140 7.53 -10.04 0.13
C GLY A 140 6.89 -9.67 1.46
N GLY A 141 5.56 -9.69 1.51
CA GLY A 141 4.79 -9.26 2.67
C GLY A 141 3.32 -9.12 2.37
N ALA A 142 2.55 -8.62 3.36
CA ALA A 142 1.14 -8.35 3.17
C ALA A 142 0.70 -7.05 3.86
N VAL A 143 -0.29 -6.38 3.27
CA VAL A 143 -0.94 -5.20 3.82
C VAL A 143 -2.39 -5.54 4.14
N LYS A 144 -2.75 -5.46 5.42
CA LYS A 144 -4.13 -5.66 5.90
C LYS A 144 -4.75 -4.32 6.17
N LEU A 145 -5.82 -4.02 5.45
CA LEU A 145 -6.61 -2.80 5.63
C LEU A 145 -7.97 -3.19 6.16
N SER A 146 -8.43 -2.49 7.18
CA SER A 146 -9.76 -2.76 7.71
C SER A 146 -10.47 -1.48 8.15
N THR A 147 -11.78 -1.55 8.09
CA THR A 147 -12.68 -0.58 8.67
C THR A 147 -13.20 -1.12 10.00
N LYS A 148 -13.57 -0.22 10.90
CA LYS A 148 -14.14 -0.54 12.21
C LYS A 148 -15.53 0.06 12.33
N PRO A 149 -16.44 -0.59 13.06
CA PRO A 149 -17.70 0.02 13.44
C PRO A 149 -17.45 1.39 14.06
N ALA A 150 -18.31 2.34 13.75
CA ALA A 150 -18.29 3.61 14.44
C ALA A 150 -18.63 3.36 15.92
N ASP A 151 -17.75 3.77 16.82
CA ASP A 151 -18.04 3.82 18.24
C ASP A 151 -18.86 5.11 18.49
N ALA A 152 -20.12 5.09 18.01
CA ALA A 152 -21.01 6.23 18.08
C ALA A 152 -22.26 5.84 18.88
N ASP A 153 -22.69 6.73 19.75
CA ASP A 153 -24.00 6.71 20.39
C ASP A 153 -24.83 7.87 19.80
N GLY A 154 -25.92 7.49 19.09
CA GLY A 154 -26.73 8.45 18.36
C GLY A 154 -26.17 8.80 16.95
N PHE A 155 -26.53 9.99 16.48
CA PHE A 155 -26.18 10.47 15.15
C PHE A 155 -24.96 11.41 15.20
N GLY A 156 -24.01 11.18 14.30
CA GLY A 156 -22.81 12.00 14.16
C GLY A 156 -22.55 12.39 12.70
N VAL A 157 -21.98 13.58 12.51
CA VAL A 157 -21.56 14.10 11.20
C VAL A 157 -20.13 14.60 11.31
N GLN A 158 -19.29 14.22 10.36
CA GLN A 158 -17.96 14.78 10.17
C GLN A 158 -17.81 15.25 8.74
N TYR A 159 -17.44 16.50 8.53
CA TYR A 159 -17.14 17.07 7.23
C TYR A 159 -15.75 17.69 7.24
N ILE A 160 -14.97 17.41 6.19
CA ILE A 160 -13.63 17.99 6.01
C ILE A 160 -13.52 18.47 4.59
N GLN A 161 -12.98 19.68 4.41
CA GLN A 161 -12.67 20.25 3.12
C GLN A 161 -11.20 20.62 3.02
N GLY A 162 -10.55 20.18 1.94
CA GLY A 162 -9.19 20.53 1.58
C GLY A 162 -9.14 21.34 0.29
N ILE A 163 -8.36 22.42 0.29
CA ILE A 163 -8.05 23.22 -0.89
C ILE A 163 -6.53 23.32 -0.99
N GLY A 164 -5.97 22.98 -2.14
CA GLY A 164 -4.53 22.92 -2.34
C GLY A 164 -4.04 23.61 -3.60
N SER A 165 -2.73 23.58 -3.80
CA SER A 165 -2.06 24.03 -5.01
C SER A 165 -2.62 23.31 -6.25
N PHE A 166 -2.43 23.92 -7.42
CA PHE A 166 -2.91 23.39 -8.71
C PHE A 166 -4.42 23.14 -8.74
N LYS A 167 -5.18 24.01 -8.05
CA LYS A 167 -6.64 23.92 -7.92
C LYS A 167 -7.10 22.56 -7.40
N SER A 168 -6.32 21.95 -6.49
CA SER A 168 -6.71 20.72 -5.82
C SER A 168 -7.87 20.99 -4.88
N PHE A 169 -8.86 20.10 -4.92
CA PHE A 169 -10.05 20.15 -4.12
C PHE A 169 -10.36 18.75 -3.59
N ASP A 170 -10.44 18.63 -2.27
CA ASP A 170 -10.66 17.37 -1.58
C ASP A 170 -11.79 17.54 -0.58
N GLU A 171 -12.78 16.66 -0.59
CA GLU A 171 -13.91 16.65 0.33
C GLU A 171 -14.07 15.29 0.98
N PHE A 172 -14.38 15.28 2.26
CA PHE A 172 -14.75 14.10 3.02
C PHE A 172 -15.99 14.36 3.84
N LEU A 173 -16.96 13.45 3.73
CA LEU A 173 -18.15 13.41 4.56
C LEU A 173 -18.25 12.05 5.22
N ARG A 174 -18.49 12.04 6.52
CA ARG A 174 -18.85 10.83 7.28
C ARG A 174 -20.12 11.09 8.05
N LEU A 175 -21.11 10.24 7.85
CA LEU A 175 -22.33 10.17 8.62
C LEU A 175 -22.28 8.90 9.46
N THR A 176 -22.58 8.99 10.73
CA THR A 176 -22.60 7.85 11.65
C THR A 176 -23.91 7.79 12.40
N TYR A 177 -24.37 6.59 12.67
CA TYR A 177 -25.47 6.32 13.61
C TYR A 177 -25.13 5.07 14.39
N GLY A 178 -25.30 5.12 15.71
CA GLY A 178 -25.05 4.00 16.58
C GLY A 178 -26.04 3.88 17.72
N ASN A 179 -26.27 2.65 18.14
CA ASN A 179 -26.93 2.26 19.37
C ASN A 179 -26.42 0.87 19.80
N ASP A 180 -26.97 0.29 20.85
CA ASP A 180 -26.54 -1.00 21.42
C ASP A 180 -26.47 -2.14 20.38
N HIS A 181 -27.30 -2.11 19.34
CA HIS A 181 -27.43 -3.16 18.34
C HIS A 181 -26.87 -2.76 16.98
N TRP A 182 -27.15 -1.56 16.53
CA TRP A 182 -26.81 -1.09 15.19
C TRP A 182 -25.68 -0.07 15.22
N GLN A 183 -24.76 -0.23 14.27
CA GLN A 183 -23.74 0.76 13.97
C GLN A 183 -23.66 0.95 12.47
N ILE A 184 -23.94 2.15 12.01
CA ILE A 184 -24.01 2.49 10.59
C ILE A 184 -23.04 3.63 10.33
N SER A 185 -22.27 3.53 9.25
CA SER A 185 -21.36 4.59 8.81
C SER A 185 -21.43 4.72 7.28
N THR A 186 -21.63 5.94 6.80
CA THR A 186 -21.49 6.27 5.38
C THR A 186 -20.33 7.24 5.26
N ARG A 187 -19.34 6.93 4.42
CA ARG A 187 -18.20 7.79 4.13
C ARG A 187 -18.19 8.12 2.63
N ALA A 188 -17.95 9.36 2.29
CA ALA A 188 -17.73 9.79 0.91
C ALA A 188 -16.44 10.62 0.82
N VAL A 189 -15.64 10.39 -0.21
CA VAL A 189 -14.49 11.20 -0.58
C VAL A 189 -14.64 11.62 -2.02
N TYR A 190 -14.48 12.90 -2.28
CA TYR A 190 -14.32 13.45 -3.62
C TYR A 190 -13.00 14.21 -3.70
N SER A 191 -12.20 13.90 -4.72
CA SER A 191 -10.92 14.55 -4.97
C SER A 191 -10.80 14.93 -6.43
N SER A 192 -10.34 16.15 -6.71
CA SER A 192 -10.08 16.60 -8.08
C SER A 192 -8.94 17.61 -8.15
N SER A 193 -8.21 17.59 -9.25
CA SER A 193 -7.21 18.62 -9.58
C SER A 193 -6.87 18.57 -11.07
N PRO A 194 -6.59 19.70 -11.73
CA PRO A 194 -5.89 19.74 -13.00
C PRO A 194 -4.45 19.25 -12.90
N ASN A 195 -3.83 19.35 -11.72
CA ASN A 195 -2.46 18.88 -11.42
C ASN A 195 -1.42 19.41 -12.44
N ASP A 196 -1.58 20.67 -12.85
CA ASP A 196 -0.87 21.35 -13.94
C ASP A 196 0.40 22.09 -13.46
N TYR A 197 1.16 21.46 -12.56
CA TYR A 197 2.38 22.04 -11.99
C TYR A 197 3.45 22.34 -13.04
N LYS A 198 4.31 23.32 -12.73
CA LYS A 198 5.50 23.60 -13.53
C LYS A 198 6.67 22.76 -13.06
N PHE A 199 7.47 22.29 -13.99
CA PHE A 199 8.69 21.52 -13.70
C PHE A 199 9.82 21.91 -14.66
N LEU A 200 11.06 21.73 -14.20
CA LEU A 200 12.25 21.91 -15.02
C LEU A 200 12.46 20.62 -15.83
N ASN A 201 12.30 20.70 -17.17
CA ASN A 201 12.49 19.55 -18.04
C ASN A 201 13.99 19.35 -18.30
N ARG A 202 14.60 18.40 -17.58
CA ARG A 202 16.03 18.09 -17.71
C ARG A 202 16.36 17.15 -18.86
N ASP A 203 15.34 16.60 -19.53
CA ASP A 203 15.50 15.72 -20.70
C ASP A 203 15.49 16.50 -22.02
N LYS A 204 15.18 17.81 -21.97
CA LYS A 204 15.16 18.72 -23.11
C LYS A 204 16.12 19.87 -22.85
N LYS A 205 16.96 20.19 -23.84
CA LYS A 205 17.75 21.41 -23.85
C LYS A 205 17.26 22.33 -24.96
N GLU A 206 17.08 23.58 -24.65
CA GLU A 206 16.79 24.64 -25.61
C GLU A 206 18.04 25.50 -25.82
N ASN A 207 18.29 25.85 -27.06
CA ASN A 207 19.45 26.66 -27.44
C ASN A 207 19.07 28.13 -27.41
N VAL A 208 19.98 28.98 -26.93
CA VAL A 208 19.93 30.43 -27.09
C VAL A 208 20.83 30.78 -28.26
N TYR A 209 20.30 31.54 -29.21
CA TYR A 209 21.01 31.94 -30.42
C TYR A 209 21.37 33.43 -30.37
N ASP A 210 22.51 33.79 -30.96
CA ASP A 210 22.86 35.18 -31.24
C ASP A 210 22.15 35.69 -32.52
N GLU A 211 22.41 36.95 -32.88
CA GLU A 211 21.87 37.56 -34.10
C GLU A 211 22.30 36.84 -35.40
N ASN A 212 23.38 36.06 -35.36
CA ASN A 212 23.92 35.29 -36.48
C ASN A 212 23.49 33.83 -36.44
N MET A 213 22.53 33.46 -35.60
CA MET A 213 22.04 32.08 -35.42
C MET A 213 23.10 31.12 -34.84
N ASN A 214 24.16 31.61 -34.18
CA ASN A 214 25.08 30.75 -33.45
C ASN A 214 24.53 30.46 -32.07
N ILE A 215 24.74 29.23 -31.57
CA ILE A 215 24.36 28.83 -30.24
C ILE A 215 25.33 29.46 -29.25
N ILE A 216 24.82 30.37 -28.40
CA ILE A 216 25.61 31.06 -27.38
C ILE A 216 25.40 30.51 -25.97
N ASP A 217 24.26 29.83 -25.72
CA ASP A 217 23.96 29.20 -24.44
C ASP A 217 22.94 28.07 -24.63
N GLN A 218 22.78 27.24 -23.59
CA GLN A 218 21.79 26.18 -23.54
C GLN A 218 21.15 26.16 -22.15
N TYR A 219 19.83 26.05 -22.09
CA TYR A 219 19.12 25.95 -20.82
C TYR A 219 18.08 24.82 -20.83
N TYR A 220 17.67 24.39 -19.64
CA TYR A 220 16.56 23.46 -19.46
C TYR A 220 15.26 24.25 -19.36
N PRO A 221 14.26 24.00 -20.21
CA PRO A 221 13.02 24.77 -20.18
C PRO A 221 12.17 24.42 -18.95
N VAL A 222 11.44 25.43 -18.45
CA VAL A 222 10.39 25.21 -17.45
C VAL A 222 9.10 24.95 -18.21
N GLU A 223 8.62 23.74 -18.14
CA GLU A 223 7.38 23.29 -18.78
C GLU A 223 6.25 23.11 -17.77
N ARG A 224 5.03 23.01 -18.27
CA ARG A 224 3.83 22.72 -17.47
C ARG A 224 3.40 21.28 -17.72
N ASN A 225 3.08 20.55 -16.66
CA ASN A 225 2.46 19.23 -16.80
C ASN A 225 1.10 19.37 -17.52
N ARG A 226 0.97 18.72 -18.67
CA ARG A 226 -0.23 18.80 -19.51
C ARG A 226 -1.16 17.59 -19.33
N SER A 227 -0.68 16.53 -18.65
CA SER A 227 -1.41 15.29 -18.45
C SER A 227 -1.24 14.83 -17.02
N GLY A 228 -2.18 15.15 -16.18
CA GLY A 228 -2.13 14.83 -14.76
C GLY A 228 -3.43 15.10 -14.04
N SER A 229 -4.47 15.56 -14.77
CA SER A 229 -5.76 15.86 -14.17
C SER A 229 -6.42 14.59 -13.65
N TYR A 230 -7.16 14.72 -12.55
CA TYR A 230 -7.91 13.60 -11.98
C TYR A 230 -9.23 14.07 -11.35
N LYS A 231 -10.18 13.12 -11.29
CA LYS A 231 -11.44 13.21 -10.55
C LYS A 231 -11.74 11.83 -9.98
N ASP A 232 -11.74 11.75 -8.67
CA ASP A 232 -11.98 10.49 -7.93
C ASP A 232 -13.16 10.67 -6.99
N LEU A 233 -14.10 9.74 -7.03
CA LEU A 233 -15.23 9.64 -6.10
C LEU A 233 -15.20 8.26 -5.44
N HIS A 234 -15.22 8.24 -4.12
CA HIS A 234 -15.33 7.04 -3.33
C HIS A 234 -16.52 7.14 -2.39
N ILE A 235 -17.31 6.08 -2.27
CA ILE A 235 -18.41 5.97 -1.31
C ILE A 235 -18.28 4.63 -0.60
N LEU A 236 -18.24 4.65 0.73
CA LEU A 236 -18.17 3.46 1.58
C LEU A 236 -19.37 3.47 2.52
N GLN A 237 -20.19 2.42 2.43
CA GLN A 237 -21.29 2.14 3.33
C GLN A 237 -20.94 0.98 4.24
N GLU A 238 -21.14 1.15 5.53
CA GLU A 238 -20.89 0.14 6.55
C GLU A 238 -22.13 0.01 7.44
N VAL A 239 -22.53 -1.22 7.67
CA VAL A 239 -23.66 -1.56 8.56
C VAL A 239 -23.23 -2.74 9.41
N TYR A 240 -23.30 -2.62 10.72
CA TYR A 240 -23.04 -3.70 11.66
C TYR A 240 -24.24 -3.89 12.58
N TYR A 241 -24.55 -5.14 12.86
CA TYR A 241 -25.60 -5.53 13.77
C TYR A 241 -25.07 -6.52 14.80
N ASN A 242 -25.20 -6.18 16.08
CA ASN A 242 -24.82 -7.01 17.22
C ASN A 242 -26.07 -7.62 17.83
N THR A 243 -26.13 -8.95 17.92
CA THR A 243 -27.30 -9.64 18.47
C THR A 243 -27.36 -9.63 20.01
N GLY A 244 -26.30 -9.16 20.66
CA GLY A 244 -26.13 -9.25 22.12
C GLY A 244 -25.80 -10.66 22.65
N LYS A 245 -25.82 -11.70 21.77
CA LYS A 245 -25.56 -13.10 22.14
C LYS A 245 -24.20 -13.62 21.63
N GLY A 246 -23.29 -12.72 21.28
CA GLY A 246 -21.96 -13.04 20.77
C GLY A 246 -21.89 -13.18 19.25
N ASP A 247 -22.98 -12.88 18.53
CA ASP A 247 -23.02 -12.80 17.07
C ASP A 247 -22.94 -11.35 16.61
N ARG A 248 -22.17 -11.14 15.54
CA ARG A 248 -22.07 -9.88 14.85
C ARG A 248 -22.18 -10.11 13.36
N LEU A 249 -23.10 -9.40 12.73
CA LEU A 249 -23.24 -9.32 11.29
C LEU A 249 -22.67 -8.00 10.79
N GLY A 250 -22.00 -8.01 9.65
CA GLY A 250 -21.44 -6.82 9.02
C GLY A 250 -21.68 -6.82 7.52
N LEU A 251 -22.02 -5.66 6.98
CA LEU A 251 -22.05 -5.36 5.55
C LEU A 251 -21.15 -4.17 5.29
N ASN A 252 -20.18 -4.32 4.40
CA ASN A 252 -19.31 -3.26 3.93
C ASN A 252 -19.42 -3.20 2.41
N ALA A 253 -19.77 -2.04 1.85
CA ALA A 253 -19.90 -1.82 0.41
C ALA A 253 -19.13 -0.57 0.01
N TRP A 254 -18.15 -0.71 -0.89
CA TRP A 254 -17.28 0.35 -1.36
C TRP A 254 -17.38 0.53 -2.87
N TYR A 255 -17.82 1.72 -3.29
CA TYR A 255 -17.86 2.14 -4.68
C TYR A 255 -16.74 3.14 -4.99
N ILE A 256 -16.11 2.99 -6.14
CA ILE A 256 -15.03 3.82 -6.67
C ILE A 256 -15.39 4.23 -8.09
N ASN A 257 -15.24 5.52 -8.40
CA ASN A 257 -15.29 6.04 -9.76
C ASN A 257 -14.13 7.00 -9.96
N SER A 258 -13.19 6.62 -10.80
CA SER A 258 -11.95 7.35 -11.05
C SER A 258 -11.80 7.68 -12.53
N ASN A 259 -11.39 8.91 -12.81
CA ASN A 259 -11.03 9.38 -14.15
C ASN A 259 -9.73 10.19 -14.05
N ARG A 260 -8.65 9.64 -14.59
CA ARG A 260 -7.29 10.16 -14.42
C ARG A 260 -6.58 10.29 -15.76
N GLU A 261 -5.91 11.40 -15.97
CA GLU A 261 -4.87 11.50 -16.98
C GLU A 261 -3.57 10.94 -16.41
N LEU A 262 -2.86 10.16 -17.23
CA LEU A 262 -1.59 9.57 -16.84
C LEU A 262 -0.46 10.46 -17.34
N ALA A 263 0.49 10.75 -16.46
CA ALA A 263 1.65 11.57 -16.79
C ALA A 263 2.45 10.97 -17.96
N MET A 264 2.90 11.83 -18.84
CA MET A 264 3.80 11.47 -19.93
C MET A 264 5.26 11.51 -19.47
N LEU A 265 6.12 10.81 -20.17
CA LEU A 265 7.55 10.95 -19.97
C LEU A 265 7.99 12.39 -20.30
N THR A 266 8.97 12.89 -19.56
CA THR A 266 9.49 14.26 -19.75
C THR A 266 10.03 14.51 -21.14
N VAL A 267 10.58 13.50 -21.78
CA VAL A 267 11.06 13.53 -23.19
C VAL A 267 9.91 13.76 -24.18
N ASP A 268 8.70 13.30 -23.89
CA ASP A 268 7.53 13.43 -24.77
C ASP A 268 6.84 14.80 -24.64
N HIS A 269 7.10 15.56 -23.56
CA HIS A 269 6.56 16.92 -23.37
C HIS A 269 7.10 17.96 -24.37
N GLY A 270 8.23 17.66 -25.01
CA GLY A 270 8.86 18.57 -25.98
C GLY A 270 8.33 18.47 -27.41
N SER A 271 7.41 17.56 -27.70
CA SER A 271 6.78 17.48 -29.01
C SER A 271 5.58 18.45 -29.06
N ASP A 272 5.44 19.22 -30.14
CA ASP A 272 4.28 20.08 -30.40
C ASP A 272 2.99 19.29 -30.69
N THR A 273 3.05 17.96 -30.58
CA THR A 273 1.91 17.08 -30.83
C THR A 273 1.04 16.96 -29.59
N ASP A 274 -0.24 17.24 -29.72
CA ASP A 274 -1.22 16.99 -28.67
C ASP A 274 -1.41 15.49 -28.44
N PHE A 275 -1.67 15.13 -27.17
CA PHE A 275 -1.97 13.76 -26.78
C PHE A 275 -3.07 13.74 -25.70
N ASP A 276 -3.78 12.62 -25.58
CA ASP A 276 -4.73 12.31 -24.50
C ASP A 276 -4.37 10.92 -23.95
N ASN A 277 -3.89 10.87 -22.71
CA ASN A 277 -3.45 9.65 -22.04
C ASN A 277 -4.29 9.47 -20.77
N ARG A 278 -5.35 8.64 -20.85
CA ARG A 278 -6.42 8.62 -19.86
C ARG A 278 -6.77 7.21 -19.40
N GLN A 279 -6.88 7.05 -18.10
CA GLN A 279 -7.43 5.86 -17.45
C GLN A 279 -8.74 6.20 -16.74
N ARG A 280 -9.74 5.33 -16.89
CA ARG A 280 -11.00 5.38 -16.17
C ARG A 280 -11.23 4.05 -15.48
N GLU A 281 -11.68 4.09 -14.25
CA GLU A 281 -11.97 2.91 -13.46
C GLU A 281 -13.27 3.09 -12.69
N GLN A 282 -14.10 2.05 -12.71
CA GLN A 282 -15.26 1.90 -11.85
C GLN A 282 -15.13 0.58 -11.11
N THR A 283 -15.15 0.63 -9.79
CA THR A 283 -15.03 -0.56 -8.96
C THR A 283 -16.11 -0.56 -7.89
N PHE A 284 -16.77 -1.69 -7.74
CA PHE A 284 -17.67 -1.99 -6.61
C PHE A 284 -17.09 -3.17 -5.84
N ARG A 285 -17.04 -3.05 -4.52
CA ARG A 285 -16.63 -4.12 -3.60
C ARG A 285 -17.66 -4.25 -2.50
N GLY A 286 -18.17 -5.46 -2.29
CA GLY A 286 -19.10 -5.77 -1.21
C GLY A 286 -18.63 -6.96 -0.39
N VAL A 287 -18.67 -6.85 0.94
CA VAL A 287 -18.33 -7.92 1.89
C VAL A 287 -19.43 -8.04 2.93
N LEU A 288 -19.98 -9.24 3.04
CA LEU A 288 -20.82 -9.67 4.16
C LEU A 288 -19.94 -10.44 5.14
N SER A 289 -20.07 -10.19 6.40
CA SER A 289 -19.35 -10.89 7.47
C SER A 289 -20.29 -11.34 8.57
N TRP A 290 -19.98 -12.50 9.14
CA TRP A 290 -20.57 -13.02 10.35
C TRP A 290 -19.47 -13.49 11.27
N ASP A 291 -19.47 -12.99 12.50
CA ASP A 291 -18.57 -13.40 13.58
C ASP A 291 -19.40 -13.95 14.73
N HIS A 292 -19.03 -15.13 15.23
CA HIS A 292 -19.58 -15.71 16.44
C HIS A 292 -18.47 -15.97 17.44
N ILE A 293 -18.59 -15.37 18.63
CA ILE A 293 -17.55 -15.40 19.66
C ILE A 293 -18.10 -16.06 20.92
N ARG A 294 -17.39 -17.05 21.41
CA ARG A 294 -17.63 -17.73 22.68
C ARG A 294 -16.35 -17.71 23.52
N ARG A 295 -16.45 -18.17 24.77
CA ARG A 295 -15.33 -18.15 25.70
C ARG A 295 -14.05 -18.82 25.16
N ASN A 296 -14.20 -19.98 24.51
CA ASN A 296 -13.07 -20.81 24.11
C ASN A 296 -12.93 -20.96 22.59
N TRP A 297 -13.84 -20.40 21.80
CA TRP A 297 -13.78 -20.50 20.36
C TRP A 297 -14.42 -19.30 19.66
N LYS A 298 -13.94 -19.05 18.47
CA LYS A 298 -14.49 -18.07 17.55
C LYS A 298 -14.65 -18.73 16.19
N VAL A 299 -15.78 -18.45 15.53
CA VAL A 299 -15.97 -18.77 14.11
C VAL A 299 -16.31 -17.47 13.39
N ALA A 300 -15.73 -17.28 12.22
CA ALA A 300 -16.05 -16.17 11.34
C ALA A 300 -16.27 -16.69 9.93
N ALA A 301 -17.26 -16.13 9.25
CA ALA A 301 -17.51 -16.39 7.84
C ALA A 301 -17.67 -15.08 7.09
N LYS A 302 -17.15 -15.03 5.87
CA LYS A 302 -17.26 -13.87 4.99
C LYS A 302 -17.60 -14.31 3.59
N GLY A 303 -18.44 -13.52 2.92
CA GLY A 303 -18.74 -13.66 1.51
C GLY A 303 -18.67 -12.30 0.85
N GLY A 304 -18.18 -12.23 -0.38
CA GLY A 304 -18.05 -10.95 -1.03
C GLY A 304 -18.05 -11.04 -2.55
N TYR A 305 -18.19 -9.87 -3.15
CA TYR A 305 -18.19 -9.70 -4.59
C TYR A 305 -17.45 -8.41 -4.95
N THR A 306 -16.63 -8.49 -6.00
CA THR A 306 -15.98 -7.33 -6.60
C THR A 306 -16.26 -7.30 -8.08
N TYR A 307 -16.69 -6.14 -8.58
CA TYR A 307 -16.72 -5.79 -9.99
C TYR A 307 -15.78 -4.64 -10.26
N THR A 308 -14.90 -4.79 -11.24
CA THR A 308 -14.01 -3.71 -11.70
C THR A 308 -14.11 -3.60 -13.21
N TRP A 309 -14.39 -2.40 -13.70
CA TRP A 309 -14.29 -2.03 -15.09
C TRP A 309 -13.18 -1.00 -15.26
N MET A 310 -12.28 -1.25 -16.20
CA MET A 310 -11.13 -0.38 -16.50
C MET A 310 -11.10 -0.05 -17.98
N ALA A 311 -10.82 1.20 -18.29
CA ALA A 311 -10.64 1.70 -19.64
C ALA A 311 -9.35 2.52 -19.70
N TYR A 312 -8.48 2.18 -20.63
CA TYR A 312 -7.29 2.95 -20.94
C TYR A 312 -7.34 3.41 -22.40
N ASP A 313 -7.20 4.71 -22.62
CA ASP A 313 -7.17 5.35 -23.91
C ASP A 313 -5.87 6.18 -24.02
N TYR A 314 -5.05 5.86 -25.02
CA TYR A 314 -3.92 6.69 -25.43
C TYR A 314 -4.14 7.15 -26.87
N LYS A 315 -4.20 8.47 -27.06
CA LYS A 315 -4.34 9.12 -28.36
C LYS A 315 -3.16 10.06 -28.57
N ARG A 316 -2.78 10.21 -29.83
CA ARG A 316 -1.74 11.15 -30.26
C ARG A 316 -2.22 11.90 -31.49
N ASP A 317 -1.91 13.19 -31.58
CA ASP A 317 -2.09 13.95 -32.81
C ASP A 317 -1.09 13.45 -33.88
N LEU A 318 -1.62 13.08 -35.04
CA LEU A 318 -0.81 12.66 -36.19
C LEU A 318 -0.40 13.84 -37.07
N GLY A 319 -0.75 15.07 -36.70
CA GLY A 319 -0.64 16.30 -37.48
C GLY A 319 -2.01 16.84 -37.89
N ASN A 320 -2.09 18.15 -38.04
CA ASN A 320 -3.33 18.87 -38.41
C ASN A 320 -4.52 18.69 -37.46
N GLY A 321 -4.30 18.41 -36.19
CA GLY A 321 -5.36 18.25 -35.18
C GLY A 321 -6.11 16.91 -35.25
N VAL A 322 -5.63 15.93 -35.96
CA VAL A 322 -6.24 14.59 -36.08
C VAL A 322 -5.73 13.69 -34.98
N MET A 323 -6.56 13.48 -33.95
CA MET A 323 -6.26 12.60 -32.80
C MET A 323 -6.50 11.12 -33.15
N ALA A 324 -5.43 10.35 -33.31
CA ALA A 324 -5.51 8.91 -33.53
C ALA A 324 -5.38 8.12 -32.22
N HIS A 325 -6.18 7.06 -32.08
CA HIS A 325 -6.02 6.12 -30.99
C HIS A 325 -4.80 5.23 -31.19
N MET A 326 -3.78 5.37 -30.35
CA MET A 326 -2.61 4.50 -30.32
C MET A 326 -2.90 3.23 -29.50
N THR A 327 -3.63 3.38 -28.39
CA THR A 327 -4.07 2.26 -27.55
C THR A 327 -5.50 2.51 -27.07
N ARG A 328 -6.32 1.46 -27.05
CA ARG A 328 -7.69 1.49 -26.55
C ARG A 328 -8.02 0.19 -25.84
N SER A 329 -7.60 0.09 -24.58
CA SER A 329 -7.80 -1.12 -23.78
C SER A 329 -9.07 -1.02 -22.92
N ARG A 330 -9.78 -2.13 -22.79
CA ARG A 330 -10.98 -2.28 -21.97
C ARG A 330 -10.89 -3.61 -21.24
N SER A 331 -11.08 -3.55 -19.91
CA SER A 331 -11.04 -4.75 -19.07
C SER A 331 -12.23 -4.77 -18.12
N SER A 332 -12.76 -5.94 -17.87
CA SER A 332 -13.76 -6.21 -16.84
C SER A 332 -13.33 -7.38 -15.97
N ILE A 333 -13.47 -7.23 -14.67
CA ILE A 333 -13.09 -8.23 -13.67
C ILE A 333 -14.28 -8.43 -12.75
N ASN A 334 -14.74 -9.68 -12.62
CA ASN A 334 -15.71 -10.08 -11.61
C ASN A 334 -15.03 -11.09 -10.68
N THR A 335 -15.12 -10.89 -9.38
CA THR A 335 -14.56 -11.78 -8.38
C THR A 335 -15.61 -12.13 -7.34
N ILE A 336 -15.86 -13.41 -7.14
CA ILE A 336 -16.64 -13.94 -6.03
C ILE A 336 -15.65 -14.40 -4.96
N TYR A 337 -15.93 -14.09 -3.72
CA TYR A 337 -15.07 -14.37 -2.57
C TYR A 337 -15.86 -15.10 -1.48
N GLY A 338 -15.22 -16.07 -0.85
CA GLY A 338 -15.70 -16.75 0.35
C GLY A 338 -14.55 -17.06 1.30
N GLN A 339 -14.78 -16.91 2.61
CA GLN A 339 -13.82 -17.25 3.65
C GLN A 339 -14.55 -17.81 4.87
N ALA A 340 -13.95 -18.82 5.49
CA ALA A 340 -14.33 -19.33 6.80
C ALA A 340 -13.09 -19.42 7.68
N GLU A 341 -13.18 -18.95 8.92
CA GLU A 341 -12.11 -18.97 9.91
C GLU A 341 -12.64 -19.54 11.22
N GLY A 342 -11.88 -20.46 11.81
CA GLY A 342 -12.15 -21.04 13.13
C GLY A 342 -10.97 -20.88 14.06
N GLU A 343 -11.24 -20.57 15.32
CA GLU A 343 -10.28 -20.45 16.39
C GLU A 343 -10.75 -21.25 17.59
N TYR A 344 -9.83 -22.04 18.20
CA TYR A 344 -10.12 -22.83 19.37
C TYR A 344 -9.02 -22.68 20.42
N TYR A 345 -9.39 -22.22 21.60
CA TYR A 345 -8.49 -21.97 22.74
C TYR A 345 -8.57 -23.11 23.75
N ILE A 346 -7.43 -23.71 24.10
CA ILE A 346 -7.33 -24.66 25.21
C ILE A 346 -6.57 -23.98 26.36
N GLY A 347 -7.34 -23.50 27.31
CA GLY A 347 -6.81 -22.65 28.39
C GLY A 347 -6.08 -21.43 27.82
N ASN A 348 -5.00 -21.01 28.49
CA ASN A 348 -4.16 -19.88 28.07
C ASN A 348 -2.89 -20.33 27.30
N LYS A 349 -2.76 -21.65 27.02
CA LYS A 349 -1.51 -22.22 26.49
C LYS A 349 -1.57 -22.59 25.02
N TRP A 350 -2.75 -22.93 24.49
CA TRP A 350 -2.89 -23.39 23.12
C TRP A 350 -3.96 -22.61 22.38
N LEU A 351 -3.67 -22.30 21.13
CA LEU A 351 -4.63 -21.78 20.15
C LEU A 351 -4.46 -22.57 18.84
N PHE A 352 -5.53 -23.18 18.41
CA PHE A 352 -5.63 -23.79 17.08
C PHE A 352 -6.44 -22.87 16.17
N THR A 353 -5.97 -22.66 14.93
CA THR A 353 -6.74 -21.91 13.93
C THR A 353 -6.84 -22.71 12.65
N ALA A 354 -7.96 -22.58 11.97
CA ALA A 354 -8.17 -23.07 10.63
C ALA A 354 -8.77 -21.95 9.78
N ASN A 355 -8.27 -21.78 8.57
CA ASN A 355 -8.77 -20.81 7.61
C ASN A 355 -8.93 -21.47 6.24
N LEU A 356 -10.08 -21.25 5.62
CA LEU A 356 -10.37 -21.65 4.24
C LEU A 356 -10.84 -20.42 3.49
N SER A 357 -10.25 -20.12 2.34
CA SER A 357 -10.68 -19.01 1.48
C SER A 357 -10.74 -19.45 0.03
N MET A 358 -11.70 -18.89 -0.70
CA MET A 358 -11.93 -19.13 -2.10
C MET A 358 -12.12 -17.79 -2.83
N HIS A 359 -11.51 -17.67 -4.01
CA HIS A 359 -11.78 -16.61 -4.96
C HIS A 359 -12.09 -17.25 -6.32
N GLN A 360 -13.14 -16.78 -6.98
CA GLN A 360 -13.44 -17.12 -8.36
C GLN A 360 -13.37 -15.85 -9.20
N HIS A 361 -12.35 -15.75 -10.05
CA HIS A 361 -12.16 -14.63 -10.95
C HIS A 361 -12.72 -14.93 -12.33
N PHE A 362 -13.43 -13.96 -12.92
CA PHE A 362 -13.83 -13.93 -14.32
C PHE A 362 -13.27 -12.64 -14.90
N VAL A 363 -12.34 -12.77 -15.83
CA VAL A 363 -11.60 -11.64 -16.39
C VAL A 363 -11.76 -11.62 -17.90
N GLU A 364 -12.08 -10.45 -18.42
CA GLU A 364 -12.06 -10.14 -19.84
C GLU A 364 -11.21 -8.90 -20.05
N SER A 365 -10.22 -9.00 -20.94
CA SER A 365 -9.35 -7.90 -21.36
C SER A 365 -9.29 -7.86 -22.88
N ARG A 366 -9.48 -6.67 -23.46
CA ARG A 366 -9.46 -6.46 -24.92
C ARG A 366 -8.71 -5.18 -25.25
N ASP A 367 -7.80 -5.26 -26.22
CA ASP A 367 -7.25 -4.09 -26.89
C ASP A 367 -7.91 -3.94 -28.27
N LYS A 368 -8.52 -2.77 -28.51
CA LYS A 368 -9.32 -2.52 -29.73
C LYS A 368 -8.52 -1.91 -30.87
N ASN A 369 -7.26 -1.55 -30.65
CA ASN A 369 -6.48 -0.77 -31.63
C ASN A 369 -5.37 -1.53 -32.29
N ILE A 370 -5.00 -2.70 -31.80
CA ILE A 370 -3.99 -3.51 -32.46
C ILE A 370 -4.68 -4.24 -33.60
N VAL A 371 -4.55 -3.67 -34.79
CA VAL A 371 -4.92 -4.35 -36.04
C VAL A 371 -3.76 -5.28 -36.38
N LEU A 372 -3.98 -6.58 -36.24
CA LEU A 372 -3.07 -7.56 -36.85
C LEU A 372 -3.13 -7.35 -38.38
N GLN A 373 -2.05 -6.93 -38.96
CA GLN A 373 -1.92 -6.57 -40.39
C GLN A 373 -2.20 -7.72 -41.38
N GLN A 374 -2.62 -8.88 -40.94
CA GLN A 374 -2.93 -10.01 -41.82
C GLN A 374 -4.28 -10.63 -41.43
N GLY A 375 -5.35 -10.13 -42.06
CA GLY A 375 -6.55 -10.93 -42.41
C GLY A 375 -7.47 -11.38 -41.29
N GLY A 376 -7.39 -10.84 -40.07
CA GLY A 376 -8.31 -11.16 -38.96
C GLY A 376 -9.00 -9.92 -38.42
N ASN A 377 -10.23 -10.06 -37.93
CA ASN A 377 -10.93 -9.02 -37.13
C ASN A 377 -10.21 -8.82 -35.78
N GLY A 378 -9.06 -8.18 -35.82
CA GLY A 378 -7.95 -8.18 -34.87
C GLY A 378 -8.20 -7.46 -33.56
N ILE A 379 -9.17 -7.89 -32.75
CA ILE A 379 -9.23 -7.50 -31.33
C ILE A 379 -8.32 -8.44 -30.56
N LEU A 380 -7.17 -7.94 -30.10
CA LEU A 380 -6.31 -8.69 -29.18
C LEU A 380 -6.90 -8.67 -27.78
N GLY A 381 -6.87 -9.81 -27.12
CA GLY A 381 -7.33 -9.91 -25.75
C GLY A 381 -7.50 -11.34 -25.28
N TYR A 382 -7.97 -11.47 -24.04
CA TYR A 382 -8.30 -12.77 -23.47
C TYR A 382 -9.55 -12.69 -22.60
N ARG A 383 -10.22 -13.85 -22.46
CA ARG A 383 -11.29 -14.08 -21.50
C ARG A 383 -10.96 -15.34 -20.71
N LYS A 384 -10.79 -15.24 -19.41
CA LYS A 384 -10.38 -16.35 -18.53
C LYS A 384 -11.16 -16.37 -17.23
N ALA A 385 -11.44 -17.58 -16.77
CA ALA A 385 -11.94 -17.84 -15.42
C ALA A 385 -10.83 -18.57 -14.65
N ARG A 386 -10.54 -18.10 -13.43
CA ARG A 386 -9.54 -18.72 -12.56
C ARG A 386 -10.05 -18.86 -11.13
N PRO A 387 -10.28 -20.11 -10.65
CA PRO A 387 -10.49 -20.36 -9.24
C PRO A 387 -9.16 -20.25 -8.48
N GLU A 388 -9.22 -19.71 -7.27
CA GLU A 388 -8.13 -19.72 -6.29
C GLU A 388 -8.70 -20.24 -4.98
N LEU A 389 -8.07 -21.26 -4.41
CA LEU A 389 -8.43 -21.85 -3.12
C LEU A 389 -7.21 -21.82 -2.21
N SER A 390 -7.40 -21.49 -0.96
CA SER A 390 -6.34 -21.55 0.05
C SER A 390 -6.89 -22.12 1.35
N GLY A 391 -6.22 -23.14 1.86
CA GLY A 391 -6.47 -23.74 3.16
C GLY A 391 -5.25 -23.61 4.06
N SER A 392 -5.46 -23.22 5.32
CA SER A 392 -4.39 -23.20 6.31
C SER A 392 -4.85 -23.66 7.68
N VAL A 393 -3.95 -24.33 8.40
CA VAL A 393 -4.12 -24.69 9.80
C VAL A 393 -2.92 -24.22 10.60
N SER A 394 -3.14 -23.79 11.83
CA SER A 394 -2.03 -23.46 12.73
C SER A 394 -2.26 -23.97 14.14
N ALA A 395 -1.14 -24.30 14.78
CA ALA A 395 -1.07 -24.60 16.21
C ALA A 395 -0.13 -23.61 16.88
N LYS A 396 -0.62 -22.88 17.87
CA LYS A 396 0.15 -21.92 18.65
C LYS A 396 0.22 -22.36 20.09
N TRP A 397 1.43 -22.39 20.61
CA TRP A 397 1.74 -22.91 21.93
C TRP A 397 2.52 -21.90 22.76
N ARG A 398 2.05 -21.66 23.97
CA ARG A 398 2.72 -20.82 24.97
C ARG A 398 3.03 -21.65 26.21
N PRO A 399 4.17 -22.38 26.20
CA PRO A 399 4.55 -23.23 27.35
C PRO A 399 4.75 -22.42 28.62
N THR A 400 5.30 -21.21 28.49
CA THR A 400 5.52 -20.28 29.59
C THR A 400 5.04 -18.89 29.20
N GLU A 401 4.89 -17.98 30.17
CA GLU A 401 4.58 -16.57 29.89
C GLU A 401 5.63 -15.86 29.03
N ARG A 402 6.84 -16.41 28.93
CA ARG A 402 7.98 -15.80 28.22
C ARG A 402 8.23 -16.37 26.84
N LEU A 403 7.71 -17.53 26.52
CA LEU A 403 8.01 -18.25 25.30
C LEU A 403 6.72 -18.59 24.55
N GLY A 404 6.65 -18.24 23.29
CA GLY A 404 5.60 -18.62 22.38
C GLY A 404 6.16 -19.29 21.12
N MET A 405 5.46 -20.29 20.61
CA MET A 405 5.78 -20.99 19.36
C MET A 405 4.53 -21.12 18.50
N SER A 406 4.67 -21.08 17.19
CA SER A 406 3.58 -21.28 16.24
C SER A 406 4.07 -22.07 15.03
N LEU A 407 3.30 -23.08 14.67
CA LEU A 407 3.46 -23.81 13.41
C LEU A 407 2.23 -23.53 12.54
N VAL A 408 2.47 -23.17 11.29
CA VAL A 408 1.44 -22.93 10.27
C VAL A 408 1.72 -23.85 9.09
N ILE A 409 0.69 -24.49 8.59
CA ILE A 409 0.73 -25.28 7.36
C ILE A 409 -0.35 -24.73 6.44
N ARG A 410 0.01 -24.39 5.21
CA ARG A 410 -0.88 -23.87 4.20
C ARG A 410 -0.71 -24.60 2.88
N GLU A 411 -1.77 -24.71 2.11
CA GLU A 411 -1.76 -25.17 0.73
C GLU A 411 -2.70 -24.31 -0.09
N GLU A 412 -2.35 -24.05 -1.36
CA GLU A 412 -3.10 -23.19 -2.26
C GLU A 412 -3.26 -23.84 -3.63
N MET A 413 -4.38 -23.52 -4.28
CA MET A 413 -4.66 -23.91 -5.65
C MET A 413 -4.97 -22.66 -6.49
N PHE A 414 -4.38 -22.56 -7.66
CA PHE A 414 -4.62 -21.54 -8.66
C PHE A 414 -4.98 -22.18 -10.00
N GLY A 415 -6.21 -21.98 -10.45
CA GLY A 415 -6.71 -22.70 -11.62
C GLY A 415 -6.84 -24.20 -11.32
N ARG A 416 -5.90 -24.99 -11.80
CA ARG A 416 -5.79 -26.44 -11.56
C ARG A 416 -4.49 -26.87 -10.89
N GLU A 417 -3.64 -25.90 -10.61
CA GLU A 417 -2.31 -26.16 -10.03
C GLU A 417 -2.31 -25.96 -8.52
N TRP A 418 -1.75 -26.93 -7.80
CA TRP A 418 -1.53 -26.85 -6.36
C TRP A 418 -0.13 -26.38 -6.03
N THR A 419 0.01 -25.63 -4.94
CA THR A 419 1.32 -25.40 -4.35
C THR A 419 1.84 -26.68 -3.70
N PRO A 420 3.15 -26.87 -3.56
CA PRO A 420 3.67 -27.71 -2.49
C PRO A 420 3.21 -27.18 -1.15
N ILE A 421 3.18 -28.03 -0.13
CA ILE A 421 2.91 -27.60 1.24
C ILE A 421 3.78 -26.40 1.60
N ILE A 422 3.14 -25.37 2.17
CA ILE A 422 3.76 -24.12 2.59
C ILE A 422 3.86 -24.14 4.12
N PRO A 423 5.00 -24.57 4.69
CA PRO A 423 5.22 -24.55 6.13
C PRO A 423 5.73 -23.20 6.58
N ALA A 424 5.35 -22.80 7.81
CA ALA A 424 5.98 -21.71 8.51
C ALA A 424 6.10 -22.02 10.01
N PHE A 425 7.24 -21.67 10.58
CA PHE A 425 7.49 -21.78 12.00
C PHE A 425 7.87 -20.44 12.59
N PHE A 426 7.31 -20.11 13.73
CA PHE A 426 7.52 -18.86 14.44
C PHE A 426 7.83 -19.15 15.90
N ILE A 427 8.75 -18.36 16.46
CA ILE A 427 9.08 -18.38 17.87
C ILE A 427 9.22 -16.95 18.38
N ASP A 428 8.73 -16.67 19.57
CA ASP A 428 9.01 -15.43 20.27
C ASP A 428 9.36 -15.67 21.73
N GLY A 429 10.16 -14.76 22.29
CA GLY A 429 10.59 -14.87 23.67
C GLY A 429 10.82 -13.52 24.34
N VAL A 430 10.41 -13.40 25.61
CA VAL A 430 10.72 -12.24 26.46
C VAL A 430 12.07 -12.49 27.13
N LEU A 431 13.11 -11.79 26.70
CA LEU A 431 14.47 -11.92 27.20
C LEU A 431 14.65 -11.21 28.54
N SER A 432 14.04 -10.05 28.71
CA SER A 432 14.11 -9.26 29.94
C SER A 432 12.77 -8.61 30.24
N LYS A 433 12.17 -8.92 31.40
CA LYS A 433 10.95 -8.27 31.89
C LYS A 433 11.22 -6.80 32.32
N ARG A 434 12.39 -6.52 32.90
CA ARG A 434 12.74 -5.17 33.38
C ARG A 434 12.96 -4.17 32.23
N GLY A 435 13.60 -4.61 31.14
CA GLY A 435 13.85 -3.80 29.94
C GLY A 435 12.81 -4.02 28.86
N ASN A 436 11.75 -4.82 29.10
CA ASN A 436 10.76 -5.18 28.09
C ASN A 436 11.41 -5.56 26.75
N ILE A 437 12.46 -6.37 26.82
CA ILE A 437 13.20 -6.82 25.63
C ILE A 437 12.61 -8.16 25.19
N ALA A 438 12.25 -8.25 23.91
CA ALA A 438 11.76 -9.47 23.30
C ALA A 438 12.49 -9.77 21.99
N ALA A 439 12.68 -11.07 21.74
CA ALA A 439 13.21 -11.58 20.48
C ALA A 439 12.14 -12.36 19.75
N LYS A 440 12.23 -12.36 18.41
CA LYS A 440 11.40 -13.17 17.51
C LYS A 440 12.30 -13.79 16.45
N ALA A 441 11.94 -14.99 16.01
CA ALA A 441 12.53 -15.58 14.81
C ALA A 441 11.46 -16.38 14.08
N SER A 442 11.59 -16.46 12.76
CA SER A 442 10.67 -17.24 11.94
C SER A 442 11.31 -17.69 10.63
N VAL A 443 10.77 -18.77 10.10
CA VAL A 443 11.09 -19.30 8.79
C VAL A 443 9.79 -19.68 8.09
N SER A 444 9.67 -19.38 6.81
CA SER A 444 8.54 -19.80 5.99
C SER A 444 8.95 -20.08 4.55
N ARG A 445 8.20 -20.98 3.92
CA ARG A 445 8.15 -21.07 2.46
C ARG A 445 6.94 -20.30 1.95
N ASN A 446 7.08 -19.66 0.80
CA ASN A 446 5.97 -19.03 0.09
C ASN A 446 6.07 -19.31 -1.40
N CYS A 447 4.92 -19.26 -2.09
CA CYS A 447 4.81 -19.42 -3.53
C CYS A 447 3.94 -18.32 -4.10
N ARG A 448 4.20 -17.94 -5.36
CA ARG A 448 3.34 -17.03 -6.13
C ARG A 448 3.10 -17.61 -7.52
N PHE A 449 1.85 -17.64 -7.93
CA PHE A 449 1.48 -18.01 -9.29
C PHE A 449 1.57 -16.81 -10.24
N PRO A 450 1.87 -17.04 -11.53
CA PRO A 450 1.80 -16.01 -12.54
C PRO A 450 0.43 -15.33 -12.57
N THR A 451 0.40 -14.04 -12.86
CA THR A 451 -0.83 -13.28 -13.04
C THR A 451 -1.52 -13.64 -14.35
N LEU A 452 -2.76 -13.20 -14.55
CA LEU A 452 -3.44 -13.47 -15.82
C LEU A 452 -2.80 -12.74 -16.99
N ASN A 453 -2.19 -11.57 -16.77
CA ASN A 453 -1.42 -10.88 -17.81
C ASN A 453 -0.08 -11.58 -18.08
N ASP A 454 0.60 -12.09 -17.05
CA ASP A 454 1.82 -12.88 -17.26
C ASP A 454 1.54 -14.07 -18.20
N LEU A 455 0.39 -14.73 -18.06
CA LEU A 455 0.05 -15.90 -18.84
C LEU A 455 -0.58 -15.57 -20.20
N TYR A 456 -1.46 -14.56 -20.30
CA TYR A 456 -2.39 -14.43 -21.41
C TYR A 456 -2.45 -13.05 -22.06
N PHE A 457 -1.62 -12.08 -21.63
CA PHE A 457 -1.56 -10.77 -22.26
C PHE A 457 -1.12 -10.88 -23.73
N LEU A 458 -1.79 -10.19 -24.64
CA LEU A 458 -1.45 -10.19 -26.06
C LEU A 458 -1.08 -8.78 -26.56
N PRO A 459 0.04 -8.67 -27.31
CA PRO A 459 1.06 -9.70 -27.56
C PRO A 459 2.01 -9.81 -26.35
N GLY A 460 2.43 -11.03 -26.01
CA GLY A 460 3.56 -11.19 -25.11
C GLY A 460 3.35 -12.09 -23.90
N GLY A 461 2.13 -12.42 -23.45
CA GLY A 461 1.93 -13.35 -22.36
C GLY A 461 2.55 -14.72 -22.63
N ASN A 462 3.00 -15.40 -21.57
CA ASN A 462 3.68 -16.69 -21.65
C ASN A 462 2.94 -17.75 -20.80
N PRO A 463 2.15 -18.66 -21.42
CA PRO A 463 1.42 -19.70 -20.71
C PRO A 463 2.30 -20.76 -20.02
N ASP A 464 3.57 -20.85 -20.39
CA ASP A 464 4.52 -21.87 -19.88
C ASP A 464 5.26 -21.41 -18.60
N LEU A 465 4.89 -20.25 -18.04
CA LEU A 465 5.50 -19.74 -16.82
C LEU A 465 5.26 -20.67 -15.64
N LYS A 466 6.34 -20.89 -14.89
CA LYS A 466 6.33 -21.59 -13.61
C LYS A 466 5.94 -20.65 -12.46
N LYS A 467 5.42 -21.22 -11.39
CA LYS A 467 5.22 -20.47 -10.13
C LYS A 467 6.56 -20.10 -9.51
N GLU A 468 6.64 -18.90 -8.98
CA GLU A 468 7.75 -18.47 -8.14
C GLU A 468 7.66 -19.14 -6.77
N SER A 469 8.77 -19.50 -6.17
CA SER A 469 8.80 -20.07 -4.82
C SER A 469 10.03 -19.62 -4.05
N GLY A 470 9.87 -19.39 -2.75
CA GLY A 470 10.99 -18.91 -1.94
C GLY A 470 10.93 -19.35 -0.49
N TRP A 471 12.09 -19.40 0.14
CA TRP A 471 12.26 -19.49 1.58
C TRP A 471 12.63 -18.13 2.13
N SER A 472 12.00 -17.76 3.23
CA SER A 472 12.29 -16.53 3.95
C SER A 472 12.60 -16.82 5.41
N TYR A 473 13.53 -16.07 5.96
CA TYR A 473 14.01 -16.11 7.33
C TYR A 473 13.93 -14.71 7.92
N ASP A 474 13.45 -14.62 9.15
CA ASP A 474 13.36 -13.37 9.89
C ASP A 474 13.88 -13.55 11.32
N ALA A 475 14.61 -12.56 11.81
CA ALA A 475 14.94 -12.42 13.22
C ALA A 475 14.78 -10.97 13.65
N ALA A 476 14.20 -10.73 14.83
CA ALA A 476 13.98 -9.38 15.33
C ALA A 476 14.21 -9.30 16.84
N LEU A 477 14.75 -8.16 17.25
CA LEU A 477 14.81 -7.72 18.64
C LEU A 477 13.92 -6.49 18.79
N SER A 478 13.17 -6.41 19.88
CA SER A 478 12.37 -5.24 20.20
C SER A 478 12.49 -4.90 21.67
N PHE A 479 12.40 -3.62 21.97
CA PHE A 479 12.37 -3.12 23.35
C PHE A 479 11.29 -2.06 23.50
N ALA A 480 10.80 -1.88 24.74
CA ALA A 480 9.92 -0.78 25.09
C ALA A 480 10.19 -0.39 26.54
N VAL A 481 10.54 0.86 26.76
CA VAL A 481 10.79 1.43 28.07
C VAL A 481 10.05 2.75 28.22
N GLY A 482 9.68 3.10 29.45
CA GLY A 482 9.04 4.37 29.66
C GLY A 482 8.50 4.54 31.07
N LYS A 483 8.00 5.74 31.33
CA LYS A 483 7.32 6.14 32.54
C LYS A 483 6.00 6.78 32.18
N GLN A 484 4.91 6.25 32.71
CA GLN A 484 3.56 6.73 32.43
C GLN A 484 3.47 8.26 32.54
N ASN A 485 2.84 8.89 31.55
CA ASN A 485 2.66 10.33 31.42
C ASN A 485 3.95 11.18 31.39
N VAL A 486 5.13 10.56 31.22
CA VAL A 486 6.41 11.28 31.12
C VAL A 486 7.08 10.98 29.79
N TYR A 487 7.37 9.71 29.50
CA TYR A 487 7.95 9.32 28.23
C TYR A 487 7.66 7.86 27.91
N SER A 488 7.64 7.54 26.62
CA SER A 488 7.72 6.19 26.09
C SER A 488 8.74 6.13 24.96
N LEU A 489 9.63 5.16 25.03
CA LEU A 489 10.60 4.86 23.99
C LEU A 489 10.45 3.39 23.63
N SER A 490 10.19 3.11 22.37
CA SER A 490 10.19 1.74 21.84
C SER A 490 11.01 1.67 20.56
N GLY A 491 11.53 0.49 20.27
CA GLY A 491 12.28 0.27 19.04
C GLY A 491 12.34 -1.18 18.67
N SER A 492 12.64 -1.43 17.40
CA SER A 492 12.90 -2.76 16.87
C SER A 492 14.03 -2.73 15.86
N ALA A 493 14.82 -3.79 15.84
CA ALA A 493 15.81 -4.10 14.83
C ALA A 493 15.47 -5.48 14.27
N SER A 494 15.31 -5.58 12.96
CA SER A 494 14.95 -6.81 12.26
C SER A 494 15.99 -7.11 11.21
N TRP A 495 16.44 -8.35 11.16
CA TRP A 495 17.19 -8.92 10.05
C TRP A 495 16.25 -9.83 9.25
N PHE A 496 16.38 -9.82 7.95
CA PHE A 496 15.65 -10.70 7.06
C PHE A 496 16.54 -11.23 5.94
N GLU A 497 16.16 -12.38 5.41
CA GLU A 497 16.80 -13.00 4.26
C GLU A 497 15.78 -13.83 3.49
N SER A 498 15.78 -13.75 2.16
CA SER A 498 14.86 -14.45 1.27
C SER A 498 15.55 -14.91 0.02
N PHE A 499 15.34 -16.19 -0.33
CA PHE A 499 15.80 -16.81 -1.57
C PHE A 499 14.57 -17.15 -2.42
N ILE A 500 14.40 -16.48 -3.55
CA ILE A 500 13.25 -16.62 -4.45
C ILE A 500 13.72 -17.19 -5.76
N LYS A 501 13.18 -18.33 -6.17
CA LYS A 501 13.46 -19.02 -7.42
C LYS A 501 12.38 -18.77 -8.47
N ASP A 502 12.75 -18.90 -9.74
CA ASP A 502 11.88 -18.77 -10.89
C ASP A 502 11.20 -17.40 -10.96
N TRP A 503 11.88 -16.32 -10.56
CA TRP A 503 11.35 -14.97 -10.54
C TRP A 503 10.90 -14.51 -11.92
N ILE A 504 9.65 -14.06 -12.03
CA ILE A 504 9.04 -13.61 -13.29
C ILE A 504 9.41 -12.14 -13.54
N ILE A 505 9.94 -11.88 -14.71
CA ILE A 505 10.26 -10.54 -15.17
C ILE A 505 9.84 -10.36 -16.64
N TRP A 506 9.30 -9.18 -16.98
CA TRP A 506 8.99 -8.81 -18.34
C TRP A 506 10.22 -8.24 -19.05
N LEU A 507 10.60 -8.84 -20.16
CA LEU A 507 11.76 -8.45 -20.95
C LEU A 507 11.38 -8.13 -22.38
N PRO A 508 12.11 -7.20 -23.04
CA PRO A 508 11.92 -6.92 -24.45
C PRO A 508 12.31 -8.15 -25.28
N THR A 509 11.50 -8.44 -26.29
CA THR A 509 11.77 -9.50 -27.28
C THR A 509 12.35 -8.90 -28.56
N THR A 510 12.96 -9.72 -29.39
CA THR A 510 13.42 -9.32 -30.75
C THR A 510 12.27 -8.92 -31.68
N LYS A 511 11.02 -9.22 -31.31
CA LYS A 511 9.80 -8.89 -32.05
C LYS A 511 9.20 -7.53 -31.69
N GLY A 512 9.87 -6.74 -30.83
CA GLY A 512 9.44 -5.38 -30.46
C GLY A 512 8.35 -5.28 -29.40
N PHE A 513 8.05 -6.35 -28.67
CA PHE A 513 7.15 -6.33 -27.52
C PHE A 513 7.81 -6.97 -26.29
N PHE A 514 7.27 -6.73 -25.11
CA PHE A 514 7.72 -7.35 -23.86
C PHE A 514 7.02 -8.68 -23.64
N SER A 515 7.76 -9.67 -23.10
CA SER A 515 7.22 -10.98 -22.70
C SER A 515 7.78 -11.38 -21.33
N PRO A 516 6.95 -11.96 -20.43
CA PRO A 516 7.42 -12.43 -19.15
C PRO A 516 8.09 -13.80 -19.27
N ASP A 517 9.09 -14.02 -18.44
CA ASP A 517 9.80 -15.29 -18.35
C ASP A 517 10.34 -15.51 -16.93
N ASN A 518 10.54 -16.78 -16.52
CA ASN A 518 11.18 -17.18 -15.27
C ASN A 518 12.70 -17.18 -15.46
N ILE A 519 13.35 -16.08 -15.11
CA ILE A 519 14.73 -15.91 -15.54
C ILE A 519 15.70 -15.77 -14.39
N LYS A 520 15.22 -15.35 -13.23
CA LYS A 520 16.09 -14.93 -12.16
C LYS A 520 15.80 -15.72 -10.89
N ASP A 521 16.88 -16.11 -10.23
CA ASP A 521 16.84 -16.39 -8.81
C ASP A 521 17.29 -15.14 -8.08
N VAL A 522 16.56 -14.74 -7.05
CA VAL A 522 16.81 -13.49 -6.32
C VAL A 522 17.12 -13.78 -4.87
N HIS A 523 18.21 -13.19 -4.40
CA HIS A 523 18.60 -13.16 -3.00
C HIS A 523 18.35 -11.75 -2.46
N ALA A 524 17.33 -11.59 -1.63
CA ALA A 524 17.01 -10.35 -0.94
C ALA A 524 17.31 -10.50 0.55
N TYR A 525 18.07 -9.56 1.12
CA TYR A 525 18.46 -9.60 2.53
C TYR A 525 18.60 -8.18 3.08
N GLY A 526 18.71 -8.05 4.40
CA GLY A 526 18.93 -6.73 4.96
C GLY A 526 18.53 -6.56 6.41
N VAL A 527 18.46 -5.28 6.79
CA VAL A 527 18.14 -4.84 8.15
C VAL A 527 17.11 -3.73 8.10
N GLU A 528 16.09 -3.83 8.95
CA GLU A 528 15.10 -2.78 9.18
C GLU A 528 15.18 -2.32 10.63
N LEU A 529 15.21 -1.01 10.84
CA LEU A 529 15.20 -0.37 12.16
C LEU A 529 13.97 0.52 12.28
N GLN A 530 13.34 0.49 13.45
CA GLN A 530 12.26 1.40 13.79
C GLN A 530 12.45 1.90 15.22
N VAL A 531 12.21 3.19 15.45
CA VAL A 531 12.27 3.83 16.76
C VAL A 531 11.08 4.77 16.91
N ASP A 532 10.39 4.66 18.03
CA ASP A 532 9.26 5.53 18.43
C ASP A 532 9.56 6.14 19.79
N LEU A 533 9.59 7.46 19.87
CA LEU A 533 9.78 8.24 21.07
C LEU A 533 8.60 9.18 21.28
N ASN A 534 7.98 9.13 22.46
CA ASN A 534 6.99 10.12 22.88
C ASN A 534 7.41 10.67 24.25
N VAL A 535 7.42 11.99 24.40
CA VAL A 535 7.83 12.69 25.62
C VAL A 535 6.86 13.79 25.95
N ALA A 536 6.36 13.82 27.18
CA ALA A 536 5.69 14.99 27.75
C ALA A 536 6.77 15.95 28.27
N LEU A 537 7.13 16.96 27.48
CA LEU A 537 8.11 17.98 27.88
C LEU A 537 7.58 18.81 29.05
N THR A 538 6.29 19.12 29.02
CA THR A 538 5.53 19.75 30.11
C THR A 538 4.09 19.21 30.08
N LYS A 539 3.21 19.70 30.97
CA LYS A 539 1.78 19.36 30.92
C LYS A 539 1.10 19.80 29.62
N GLU A 540 1.64 20.81 28.93
CA GLU A 540 1.06 21.38 27.72
C GLU A 540 1.82 20.98 26.44
N TRP A 541 3.10 20.61 26.55
CA TRP A 541 3.97 20.30 25.41
C TRP A 541 4.28 18.81 25.35
N GLN A 542 4.00 18.22 24.21
CA GLN A 542 4.30 16.82 23.92
C GLN A 542 5.09 16.72 22.62
N LEU A 543 6.14 15.91 22.63
CA LEU A 543 6.98 15.60 21.47
C LEU A 543 6.83 14.12 21.14
N GLY A 544 6.46 13.82 19.90
CA GLY A 544 6.51 12.49 19.30
C GLY A 544 7.55 12.47 18.18
N LEU A 545 8.40 11.45 18.15
CA LEU A 545 9.34 11.19 17.07
C LEU A 545 9.20 9.74 16.65
N ASN A 546 9.02 9.51 15.36
CA ASN A 546 9.09 8.19 14.74
C ASN A 546 10.16 8.19 13.68
N GLY A 547 11.02 7.19 13.64
CA GLY A 547 12.05 7.02 12.65
C GLY A 547 12.11 5.60 12.15
N THR A 548 12.29 5.41 10.84
CA THR A 548 12.56 4.12 10.22
C THR A 548 13.79 4.18 9.35
N PHE A 549 14.51 3.08 9.27
CA PHE A 549 15.62 2.88 8.35
C PHE A 549 15.54 1.47 7.80
N SER A 550 15.80 1.31 6.52
CA SER A 550 15.91 0.01 5.85
C SER A 550 17.13 -0.02 4.95
N TRP A 551 17.88 -1.10 5.04
CA TRP A 551 18.93 -1.48 4.09
C TRP A 551 18.54 -2.81 3.46
N THR A 552 18.33 -2.83 2.13
CA THR A 552 17.61 -3.90 1.44
C THR A 552 18.26 -4.22 0.09
N PRO A 553 19.46 -4.81 0.06
CA PRO A 553 20.00 -5.43 -1.14
C PRO A 553 19.06 -6.51 -1.69
N SER A 554 18.87 -6.51 -2.99
CA SER A 554 18.06 -7.50 -3.71
C SER A 554 18.77 -7.86 -5.01
N ILE A 555 19.47 -8.98 -5.01
CA ILE A 555 20.49 -9.32 -6.00
C ILE A 555 20.04 -10.49 -6.85
N ASN A 556 20.22 -10.37 -8.17
CA ASN A 556 20.08 -11.52 -9.07
C ASN A 556 21.23 -12.51 -8.85
N VAL A 557 20.89 -13.72 -8.41
CA VAL A 557 21.84 -14.82 -8.20
C VAL A 557 21.59 -15.99 -9.13
N GLY A 558 20.71 -15.82 -10.15
CA GLY A 558 20.43 -16.82 -11.16
C GLY A 558 21.60 -17.00 -12.15
N GLU A 559 21.49 -17.99 -13.02
CA GLU A 559 22.47 -18.23 -14.06
C GLU A 559 22.38 -17.19 -15.19
N PRO A 560 23.51 -16.82 -15.84
CA PRO A 560 23.48 -15.93 -16.99
C PRO A 560 22.77 -16.59 -18.17
N ARG A 561 21.83 -15.89 -18.81
CA ARG A 561 21.09 -16.39 -20.00
C ARG A 561 21.95 -16.54 -21.24
N THR A 562 22.88 -15.62 -21.37
CA THR A 562 23.85 -15.56 -22.48
C THR A 562 25.20 -15.14 -21.91
N PRO A 563 26.30 -15.39 -22.63
CA PRO A 563 27.62 -14.88 -22.22
C PRO A 563 27.69 -13.35 -22.07
N ALA A 564 26.75 -12.63 -22.68
CA ALA A 564 26.65 -11.16 -22.59
C ALA A 564 25.75 -10.68 -21.43
N ASP A 565 25.10 -11.57 -20.68
CA ASP A 565 24.23 -11.20 -19.56
C ASP A 565 25.06 -10.70 -18.37
N LYS A 566 25.03 -9.38 -18.16
CA LYS A 566 25.71 -8.69 -17.06
C LYS A 566 24.83 -8.51 -15.81
N SER A 567 23.65 -9.12 -15.77
CA SER A 567 22.69 -8.90 -14.67
C SER A 567 22.96 -9.76 -13.43
N VAL A 568 23.78 -10.80 -13.53
CA VAL A 568 24.12 -11.69 -12.41
C VAL A 568 25.00 -10.96 -11.39
N GLY A 569 24.70 -11.12 -10.11
CA GLY A 569 25.37 -10.41 -9.02
C GLY A 569 24.98 -8.92 -8.91
N LYS A 570 23.94 -8.46 -9.64
CA LYS A 570 23.53 -7.06 -9.67
C LYS A 570 22.22 -6.83 -8.93
N GLN A 571 22.07 -5.60 -8.38
CA GLN A 571 20.85 -5.13 -7.74
C GLN A 571 19.68 -5.12 -8.72
N LEU A 572 18.49 -5.48 -8.27
CA LEU A 572 17.28 -5.40 -9.09
C LEU A 572 16.97 -3.94 -9.49
N PRO A 573 16.49 -3.69 -10.71
CA PRO A 573 16.12 -2.36 -11.17
C PRO A 573 15.00 -1.75 -10.34
N TYR A 574 15.04 -0.42 -10.17
CA TYR A 574 14.05 0.41 -9.46
C TYR A 574 13.90 0.11 -7.97
N VAL A 575 14.70 -0.75 -7.38
CA VAL A 575 14.70 -1.06 -5.94
C VAL A 575 15.79 -0.24 -5.24
N PRO A 576 15.45 0.66 -4.30
CA PRO A 576 16.44 1.36 -3.51
C PRO A 576 17.11 0.41 -2.52
N GLU A 577 18.42 0.49 -2.36
CA GLU A 577 19.13 -0.28 -1.33
C GLU A 577 18.88 0.27 0.08
N ARG A 578 18.66 1.59 0.18
CA ARG A 578 18.50 2.28 1.47
C ARG A 578 17.27 3.17 1.42
N SER A 579 16.48 3.11 2.46
CA SER A 579 15.37 4.04 2.68
C SER A 579 15.30 4.45 4.14
N SER A 580 14.77 5.65 4.39
CA SER A 580 14.61 6.18 5.74
C SER A 580 13.43 7.13 5.81
N THR A 581 12.73 7.13 6.94
CA THR A 581 11.68 8.11 7.22
C THR A 581 11.86 8.70 8.61
N ILE A 582 11.49 9.95 8.76
CA ILE A 582 11.43 10.62 10.05
C ILE A 582 10.13 11.39 10.11
N THR A 583 9.35 11.18 11.18
CA THR A 583 8.14 11.94 11.49
C THR A 583 8.31 12.55 12.88
N GLY A 584 8.25 13.87 12.97
CA GLY A 584 8.29 14.64 14.21
C GLY A 584 6.96 15.34 14.43
N ARG A 585 6.35 15.14 15.60
CA ARG A 585 5.09 15.76 16.02
C ARG A 585 5.31 16.53 17.30
N LEU A 586 5.07 17.84 17.27
CA LEU A 586 5.11 18.71 18.46
C LEU A 586 3.69 19.22 18.72
N SER A 587 3.13 18.82 19.85
CA SER A 587 1.79 19.26 20.28
C SER A 587 1.91 20.26 21.41
N TRP A 588 1.17 21.35 21.32
CA TRP A 588 1.06 22.38 22.35
C TRP A 588 -0.41 22.79 22.51
N ARG A 589 -1.00 22.44 23.64
CA ARG A 589 -2.46 22.65 23.87
C ARG A 589 -3.27 22.09 22.70
N ARG A 590 -3.85 22.97 21.87
CA ARG A 590 -4.67 22.63 20.70
C ARG A 590 -3.95 22.83 19.35
N TRP A 591 -2.66 23.09 19.38
CA TRP A 591 -1.82 23.18 18.20
C TRP A 591 -1.01 21.91 18.02
N VAL A 592 -0.88 21.48 16.79
CA VAL A 592 0.01 20.38 16.40
C VAL A 592 0.86 20.84 15.23
N PHE A 593 2.17 20.84 15.43
CA PHE A 593 3.15 21.00 14.36
C PHE A 593 3.67 19.62 14.00
N LEU A 594 3.69 19.31 12.70
CA LEU A 594 4.14 18.04 12.17
C LEU A 594 5.18 18.27 11.08
N TYR A 595 6.28 17.56 11.19
CA TYR A 595 7.34 17.49 10.18
C TYR A 595 7.52 16.03 9.77
N LYS A 596 7.54 15.77 8.45
CA LYS A 596 7.80 14.45 7.86
C LYS A 596 8.89 14.55 6.82
N TRP A 597 9.77 13.57 6.82
CA TRP A 597 10.83 13.44 5.85
C TRP A 597 10.96 11.99 5.41
N CYS A 598 11.19 11.78 4.11
CA CYS A 598 11.53 10.47 3.56
C CYS A 598 12.74 10.57 2.63
N TYR A 599 13.50 9.49 2.56
CA TYR A 599 14.67 9.33 1.72
C TYR A 599 14.68 7.94 1.08
N TYR A 600 15.01 7.92 -0.21
CA TYR A 600 15.36 6.72 -0.97
C TYR A 600 16.70 6.93 -1.65
N SER A 601 17.60 5.93 -1.57
CA SER A 601 18.88 5.94 -2.26
C SER A 601 18.70 5.91 -3.78
N GLU A 602 19.79 6.08 -4.53
CA GLU A 602 19.80 5.86 -5.98
C GLU A 602 19.25 4.48 -6.36
N ARG A 603 18.66 4.38 -7.55
CA ARG A 603 18.07 3.16 -8.07
C ARG A 603 18.53 2.95 -9.49
N TYR A 604 18.95 1.74 -9.81
CA TYR A 604 19.30 1.39 -11.19
C TYR A 604 18.04 1.25 -12.05
N THR A 605 18.12 1.67 -13.30
CA THR A 605 17.03 1.52 -14.29
C THR A 605 17.20 0.25 -15.13
N MET A 606 18.44 -0.28 -15.21
CA MET A 606 18.82 -1.46 -15.99
C MET A 606 19.33 -2.58 -15.09
N SER A 607 19.09 -3.82 -15.50
CA SER A 607 19.55 -5.02 -14.76
C SER A 607 21.08 -5.15 -14.72
N SER A 608 21.82 -4.53 -15.63
CA SER A 608 23.30 -4.50 -15.65
C SER A 608 23.90 -3.55 -14.60
N ASN A 609 23.05 -2.75 -13.93
CA ASN A 609 23.45 -1.68 -13.02
C ASN A 609 24.43 -0.67 -13.69
N ASP A 610 24.11 -0.25 -14.90
CA ASP A 610 24.86 0.76 -15.60
C ASP A 610 24.92 2.06 -14.77
N ILE A 611 26.12 2.65 -14.67
CA ILE A 611 26.41 3.87 -13.92
C ILE A 611 26.24 5.14 -14.75
N SER A 612 25.85 5.02 -16.04
CA SER A 612 25.54 6.18 -16.88
C SER A 612 24.38 7.00 -16.30
N LEU A 613 24.24 8.24 -16.74
CA LEU A 613 23.16 9.14 -16.27
C LEU A 613 21.77 8.56 -16.56
N SER A 614 21.60 7.82 -17.64
CA SER A 614 20.35 7.13 -18.01
C SER A 614 20.17 5.79 -17.27
N GLY A 615 21.25 5.20 -16.74
CA GLY A 615 21.26 3.93 -16.01
C GLY A 615 20.85 4.04 -14.54
N LYS A 616 20.69 5.26 -14.01
CA LYS A 616 20.37 5.51 -12.60
C LYS A 616 19.30 6.58 -12.42
N LEU A 617 18.39 6.37 -11.47
CA LEU A 617 17.59 7.42 -10.88
C LEU A 617 18.35 8.01 -9.68
N PRO A 618 18.44 9.35 -9.56
CA PRO A 618 19.11 9.98 -8.44
C PRO A 618 18.43 9.64 -7.10
N PRO A 619 19.12 9.85 -5.96
CA PRO A 619 18.50 9.82 -4.66
C PRO A 619 17.30 10.76 -4.59
N TYR A 620 16.27 10.34 -3.89
CA TYR A 620 15.03 11.09 -3.72
C TYR A 620 14.80 11.35 -2.24
N PHE A 621 14.46 12.57 -1.91
CA PHE A 621 14.00 12.93 -0.57
C PHE A 621 12.91 13.98 -0.65
N MET A 622 11.98 13.93 0.29
CA MET A 622 10.87 14.86 0.40
C MET A 622 10.60 15.22 1.85
N SER A 623 10.25 16.47 2.07
CA SER A 623 9.84 16.99 3.37
C SER A 623 8.43 17.58 3.28
N ASN A 624 7.59 17.23 4.26
CA ASN A 624 6.27 17.80 4.44
C ASN A 624 6.20 18.48 5.81
N ILE A 625 5.59 19.66 5.84
CA ILE A 625 5.32 20.41 7.07
C ILE A 625 3.83 20.69 7.14
N SER A 626 3.21 20.43 8.28
CA SER A 626 1.83 20.84 8.55
C SER A 626 1.69 21.49 9.93
N LEU A 627 0.72 22.37 10.03
CA LEU A 627 0.33 23.03 11.27
C LEU A 627 -1.20 22.90 11.41
N GLU A 628 -1.62 22.31 12.52
CA GLU A 628 -3.02 22.07 12.82
C GLU A 628 -3.42 22.86 14.07
N LYS A 629 -4.67 23.32 14.11
CA LYS A 629 -5.29 23.92 15.28
C LYS A 629 -6.71 23.42 15.45
N SER A 630 -7.02 22.85 16.60
CA SER A 630 -8.39 22.48 16.99
C SER A 630 -9.11 23.68 17.63
N ILE A 631 -10.31 24.00 17.14
CA ILE A 631 -11.16 25.08 17.67
C ILE A 631 -12.51 24.44 18.04
N PRO A 632 -12.76 24.12 19.33
CA PRO A 632 -14.07 23.61 19.73
C PRO A 632 -15.09 24.73 19.68
N LEU A 633 -16.23 24.44 19.09
CA LEU A 633 -17.41 25.30 19.09
C LEU A 633 -18.42 24.67 20.07
N LYS A 634 -19.21 25.50 20.79
CA LYS A 634 -20.09 25.05 21.89
C LYS A 634 -21.10 23.94 21.53
N HIS A 635 -21.34 23.68 20.25
CA HIS A 635 -22.29 22.68 19.73
C HIS A 635 -21.73 21.88 18.54
N ILE A 636 -20.47 22.10 18.16
CA ILE A 636 -19.83 21.44 17.03
C ILE A 636 -18.37 21.18 17.46
N GLU A 637 -17.98 19.95 17.51
CA GLU A 637 -16.59 19.54 17.72
C GLU A 637 -15.78 19.45 16.43
#